data_7ff02dfa76780aa82c2b7a816124e9fd
#
_entry.id   7ff02dfa76780aa82c2b7a816124e9fd
#
_cell.length_a   1.000
_cell.length_b   1.000
_cell.length_c   1.000
_cell.angle_alpha   90.00
_cell.angle_beta   90.00
_cell.angle_gamma   90.00
#
_symmetry.space_group_name_H-M   'P 1'
#
loop_
_entity.id
_entity.type
_entity.pdbx_description
1 polymer ?
#
loop_
_entity_poly.entity_id
_entity_poly.type
_entity_poly.pdbx_seq_one_letter_code
_entity_poly.pdbx_strand_id
1 'polypeptide(L)'
;MYRLLLVSIAACVSLQVHAQGVVITPAGVPAKLPLSGIIGLRSWGLADTLALPFFDDFTATEVFPDARLWTGNQVYVNRSFVQKAPSFGVATFDHLNPQGAPWSPLNFGGTRGCDTLCSQAINLKSYKSGSSNIPYKTSDSIYLSFFYLCGGLGDVPEPSDSMVLQFRQADGIWRTTWKRNGLRQSAFLQVLVPVLNSANFHEGFQFRFINYSKPGGNLNHWHLDYVRMTRGRNYRDTAIRDVAISGIPGGLLGIYHSMPYRQFQANVLRNADSIHTLSIRNNNGVAVQTQYQFTAKSNAGLQLAQSPFASNNRNVLALSDTIERFKAFSLSGLTGNEPWVDVEYRINPLSNDQTPGEYNTLGDNNRITRRQRFTPWLAYDDGSAEGGFGLDYSFLGNVRGQVAMRYKLDRADTLHGISMYFNRSREDVSSRPFTLMIWKSIAEPPALSNVGDKLWYSKFVERPRYTDSIQEFTYYMFDTALVLPAGDFYIGWRQQAPFILNVGYDNNYRFARKGGANPDLYYDLYSKWEPVPVDVEGAPMMRPLLGSKSQYAFGTQEQAAAARTSVYPNPLSGDELHINSAVTFVGYRLYDVQGRNVSTGAVQEAMLHLPEYLKEGLYLLQLIPRDGIPVIIRIQKR
;
A
#
# COMPACT_ATOMS: atom_id res chain seq x y z
N MET A 1 -44.01 -14.34 40.15
CA MET A 1 -44.15 -13.90 38.75
C MET A 1 -42.94 -13.06 38.40
N TYR A 2 -41.84 -13.73 38.07
CA TYR A 2 -40.53 -13.13 37.73
C TYR A 2 -40.39 -13.10 36.20
N ARG A 3 -40.28 -11.90 35.62
CA ARG A 3 -39.85 -11.72 34.24
C ARG A 3 -38.33 -11.65 34.20
N LEU A 4 -37.71 -12.66 33.65
CA LEU A 4 -36.30 -12.61 33.23
C LEU A 4 -36.17 -11.66 32.03
N LEU A 5 -35.43 -10.60 32.21
CA LEU A 5 -34.91 -9.79 31.10
C LEU A 5 -33.63 -10.48 30.57
N LEU A 6 -33.72 -11.10 29.40
CA LEU A 6 -32.56 -11.52 28.62
C LEU A 6 -31.97 -10.27 27.95
N VAL A 7 -30.87 -9.79 28.46
CA VAL A 7 -30.02 -8.79 27.77
C VAL A 7 -29.12 -9.57 26.81
N SER A 8 -29.50 -9.62 25.55
CA SER A 8 -28.66 -10.07 24.47
C SER A 8 -27.59 -9.02 24.20
N ILE A 9 -26.34 -9.31 24.60
CA ILE A 9 -25.16 -8.55 24.18
C ILE A 9 -24.91 -8.96 22.73
N ALA A 10 -25.41 -8.18 21.79
CA ALA A 10 -25.00 -8.25 20.40
C ALA A 10 -23.60 -7.63 20.30
N ALA A 11 -22.57 -8.46 20.30
CA ALA A 11 -21.26 -8.06 19.81
C ALA A 11 -21.39 -7.88 18.30
N CYS A 12 -21.59 -6.64 17.84
CA CYS A 12 -21.49 -6.29 16.43
C CYS A 12 -20.04 -6.45 15.99
N VAL A 13 -19.67 -7.66 15.59
CA VAL A 13 -18.57 -7.89 14.67
C VAL A 13 -19.17 -7.62 13.30
N SER A 14 -18.71 -6.60 12.59
CA SER A 14 -19.07 -6.37 11.20
C SER A 14 -18.40 -7.43 10.32
N LEU A 15 -18.86 -8.66 10.44
CA LEU A 15 -18.67 -9.71 9.47
C LEU A 15 -19.62 -9.40 8.32
N GLN A 16 -19.11 -8.90 7.22
CA GLN A 16 -19.86 -8.92 5.97
C GLN A 16 -19.93 -10.39 5.51
N VAL A 17 -20.89 -11.12 6.07
CA VAL A 17 -21.20 -12.47 5.61
C VAL A 17 -22.04 -12.35 4.35
N HIS A 18 -21.44 -12.64 3.24
CA HIS A 18 -22.14 -12.76 1.98
C HIS A 18 -21.81 -14.13 1.38
N ALA A 19 -22.76 -15.00 1.39
CA ALA A 19 -22.73 -16.39 0.97
C ALA A 19 -22.20 -17.39 2.01
N GLN A 20 -22.87 -18.51 2.07
CA GLN A 20 -22.55 -19.61 2.97
C GLN A 20 -21.12 -20.12 2.70
N GLY A 21 -20.21 -19.78 3.59
CA GLY A 21 -18.86 -20.35 3.64
C GLY A 21 -17.70 -19.46 3.19
N VAL A 22 -17.90 -18.43 2.40
CA VAL A 22 -16.84 -17.48 2.02
C VAL A 22 -16.84 -16.27 2.95
N VAL A 23 -15.68 -15.89 3.45
CA VAL A 23 -15.52 -14.76 4.36
C VAL A 23 -14.44 -13.82 3.83
N ILE A 24 -14.77 -12.53 3.73
CA ILE A 24 -13.81 -11.45 3.55
C ILE A 24 -13.54 -10.85 4.92
N THR A 25 -12.29 -10.87 5.35
CA THR A 25 -11.85 -10.28 6.60
C THR A 25 -11.28 -8.88 6.35
N PRO A 26 -11.27 -8.01 7.37
CA PRO A 26 -10.55 -6.75 7.27
C PRO A 26 -9.07 -6.92 6.94
N ALA A 27 -8.43 -5.86 6.45
CA ALA A 27 -7.00 -5.84 6.16
C ALA A 27 -6.18 -6.29 7.37
N GLY A 28 -5.13 -7.04 7.14
CA GLY A 28 -4.24 -7.51 8.19
C GLY A 28 -3.27 -6.44 8.66
N VAL A 29 -2.57 -6.77 9.72
CA VAL A 29 -1.43 -5.98 10.18
C VAL A 29 -0.35 -6.05 9.10
N PRO A 30 0.06 -4.94 8.47
CA PRO A 30 1.19 -4.97 7.55
C PRO A 30 2.43 -5.44 8.29
N ALA A 31 3.31 -6.15 7.62
CA ALA A 31 4.61 -6.47 8.15
C ALA A 31 5.32 -5.17 8.57
N LYS A 32 6.10 -5.23 9.65
CA LYS A 32 6.83 -4.07 10.17
C LYS A 32 7.53 -3.35 9.03
N LEU A 33 7.21 -2.07 8.85
CA LEU A 33 8.01 -1.22 7.98
C LEU A 33 9.46 -1.31 8.45
N PRO A 34 10.41 -1.70 7.61
CA PRO A 34 11.80 -1.72 8.03
C PRO A 34 12.16 -0.31 8.48
N LEU A 35 12.64 -0.17 9.72
CA LEU A 35 13.14 1.10 10.27
C LEU A 35 14.25 1.74 9.41
N SER A 36 14.77 1.00 8.43
CA SER A 36 15.78 1.46 7.47
C SER A 36 15.30 2.53 6.48
N GLY A 37 14.01 2.77 6.35
CA GLY A 37 13.45 3.88 5.54
C GLY A 37 13.32 5.20 6.29
N ILE A 38 13.58 5.24 7.59
CA ILE A 38 13.70 6.49 8.32
C ILE A 38 15.07 7.08 7.96
N ILE A 39 15.14 7.67 6.76
CA ILE A 39 16.18 8.65 6.43
C ILE A 39 16.14 9.63 7.59
N GLY A 40 17.28 9.73 8.28
CA GLY A 40 17.46 10.43 9.52
C GLY A 40 16.55 11.63 9.64
N LEU A 41 15.79 11.67 10.73
CA LEU A 41 15.33 12.91 11.30
C LEU A 41 16.60 13.79 11.43
N ARG A 42 16.94 14.52 10.36
CA ARG A 42 17.74 15.70 10.53
C ARG A 42 16.92 16.49 11.53
N SER A 43 17.46 16.64 12.73
CA SER A 43 17.04 17.67 13.63
C SER A 43 17.20 18.97 12.83
N TRP A 44 16.15 19.38 12.14
CA TRP A 44 16.05 20.74 11.67
C TRP A 44 16.18 21.58 12.94
N GLY A 45 17.20 22.41 12.98
CA GLY A 45 17.39 23.30 14.12
C GLY A 45 16.06 23.98 14.41
N LEU A 46 15.79 24.24 15.68
CA LEU A 46 14.59 24.88 16.23
C LEU A 46 14.21 26.26 15.62
N ALA A 47 14.70 26.59 14.42
CA ALA A 47 14.64 27.94 13.85
C ALA A 47 13.58 28.16 12.77
N ASP A 48 13.03 27.13 12.11
CA ASP A 48 12.16 27.37 10.96
C ASP A 48 10.74 26.85 11.19
N THR A 49 9.89 27.71 11.75
CA THR A 49 8.44 27.53 11.71
C THR A 49 7.93 27.74 10.29
N LEU A 50 6.97 26.93 9.88
CA LEU A 50 6.30 27.08 8.59
C LEU A 50 5.54 28.41 8.52
N ALA A 51 5.47 28.98 7.33
CA ALA A 51 4.60 30.13 7.05
C ALA A 51 3.34 29.66 6.32
N LEU A 52 2.26 30.43 6.37
CA LEU A 52 1.12 30.22 5.48
C LEU A 52 1.46 30.68 4.05
N PRO A 53 0.96 29.98 3.03
CA PRO A 53 -0.01 28.88 3.06
C PRO A 53 0.64 27.53 3.45
N PHE A 54 -0.10 26.71 4.20
CA PHE A 54 0.19 25.29 4.39
C PHE A 54 -0.64 24.47 3.40
N PHE A 55 -0.03 23.51 2.72
CA PHE A 55 -0.71 22.66 1.78
C PHE A 55 -0.04 21.28 1.66
N ASP A 56 -0.84 20.23 1.62
CA ASP A 56 -0.41 18.88 1.24
C ASP A 56 -1.59 18.10 0.62
N ASP A 57 -1.36 17.53 -0.55
CA ASP A 57 -2.25 16.59 -1.25
C ASP A 57 -1.68 15.16 -1.26
N PHE A 58 -0.63 14.91 -0.48
CA PHE A 58 0.03 13.63 -0.28
C PHE A 58 0.54 12.94 -1.56
N THR A 59 0.72 13.67 -2.65
CA THR A 59 1.21 13.10 -3.93
C THR A 59 2.72 13.10 -4.05
N ALA A 60 3.42 13.99 -3.31
CA ALA A 60 4.86 14.17 -3.38
C ALA A 60 5.68 13.03 -2.75
N THR A 61 5.08 12.20 -1.90
CA THR A 61 5.75 11.11 -1.18
C THR A 61 5.05 9.77 -1.41
N GLU A 62 5.77 8.66 -1.15
CA GLU A 62 5.24 7.31 -1.46
C GLU A 62 4.85 6.49 -0.23
N VAL A 63 5.43 6.76 0.94
CA VAL A 63 5.25 5.91 2.13
C VAL A 63 4.74 6.71 3.32
N PHE A 64 5.38 7.81 3.65
CA PHE A 64 4.99 8.67 4.76
C PHE A 64 4.75 10.10 4.29
N PRO A 65 3.86 10.86 4.95
CA PRO A 65 3.68 12.28 4.70
C PRO A 65 5.01 13.04 4.78
N ASP A 66 5.12 14.14 4.04
CA ASP A 66 6.35 14.93 3.95
C ASP A 66 6.80 15.44 5.32
N ALA A 67 7.97 15.01 5.78
CA ALA A 67 8.54 15.41 7.08
C ALA A 67 8.81 16.91 7.21
N ARG A 68 8.82 17.67 6.10
CA ARG A 68 8.90 19.14 6.13
C ARG A 68 7.59 19.77 6.59
N LEU A 69 6.46 19.09 6.37
CA LEU A 69 5.11 19.56 6.72
C LEU A 69 4.57 18.87 7.97
N TRP A 70 4.91 17.61 8.20
CA TRP A 70 4.33 16.75 9.22
C TRP A 70 5.36 16.20 10.19
N THR A 71 4.92 15.95 11.42
CA THR A 71 5.73 15.28 12.45
C THR A 71 5.29 13.82 12.60
N GLY A 72 6.25 12.93 12.83
CA GLY A 72 5.97 11.52 13.10
C GLY A 72 5.73 10.68 11.84
N ASN A 73 5.40 9.40 12.06
CA ASN A 73 5.24 8.38 11.03
C ASN A 73 4.13 7.37 11.40
N GLN A 74 3.07 7.85 12.05
CA GLN A 74 1.94 7.03 12.48
C GLN A 74 0.87 6.86 11.38
N VAL A 75 0.90 7.74 10.39
CA VAL A 75 0.00 7.76 9.25
C VAL A 75 0.83 7.54 8.00
N TYR A 76 0.33 6.80 7.05
CA TYR A 76 1.06 6.52 5.81
C TYR A 76 0.31 7.04 4.57
N VAL A 77 1.05 7.27 3.49
CA VAL A 77 0.48 7.65 2.19
C VAL A 77 0.03 6.39 1.45
N ASN A 78 -1.22 6.38 1.04
CA ASN A 78 -1.87 5.26 0.36
C ASN A 78 -2.40 5.68 -1.02
N ARG A 79 -2.39 4.77 -1.97
CA ARG A 79 -2.87 4.98 -3.35
C ARG A 79 -3.87 3.92 -3.80
N SER A 80 -4.06 2.85 -3.02
CA SER A 80 -4.90 1.69 -3.38
C SER A 80 -6.20 1.58 -2.59
N PHE A 81 -6.25 2.03 -1.33
CA PHE A 81 -7.41 1.91 -0.45
C PHE A 81 -8.59 2.84 -0.76
N VAL A 82 -8.43 3.77 -1.70
CA VAL A 82 -9.46 4.74 -2.04
C VAL A 82 -9.72 4.80 -3.53
N GLN A 83 -10.96 5.07 -3.87
CA GLN A 83 -11.39 5.34 -5.23
C GLN A 83 -11.93 6.78 -5.32
N LYS A 84 -11.72 7.44 -6.47
CA LYS A 84 -12.18 8.81 -6.71
C LYS A 84 -11.70 9.81 -5.64
N ALA A 85 -10.45 9.66 -5.22
CA ALA A 85 -9.83 10.64 -4.34
C ALA A 85 -9.65 11.98 -5.08
N PRO A 86 -9.59 13.11 -4.36
CA PRO A 86 -9.28 14.41 -4.96
C PRO A 86 -7.93 14.46 -5.67
N SER A 87 -6.93 13.68 -5.21
CA SER A 87 -5.65 13.42 -5.88
C SER A 87 -5.32 11.92 -5.85
N PHE A 88 -4.17 11.47 -6.39
CA PHE A 88 -3.80 10.04 -6.40
C PHE A 88 -3.11 9.56 -5.12
N GLY A 89 -2.96 10.39 -4.10
CA GLY A 89 -2.39 10.04 -2.81
C GLY A 89 -3.26 10.49 -1.65
N VAL A 90 -3.37 9.69 -0.59
CA VAL A 90 -4.12 10.05 0.60
C VAL A 90 -3.38 9.65 1.87
N ALA A 91 -3.50 10.45 2.93
CA ALA A 91 -3.03 10.07 4.25
C ALA A 91 -4.00 9.09 4.88
N THR A 92 -3.54 7.88 5.21
CA THR A 92 -4.36 6.78 5.72
C THR A 92 -4.03 6.49 7.17
N PHE A 93 -5.06 6.46 8.01
CA PHE A 93 -5.05 6.06 9.41
C PHE A 93 -5.58 4.62 9.46
N ASP A 94 -4.77 3.68 9.92
CA ASP A 94 -5.03 2.24 9.85
C ASP A 94 -5.06 1.56 11.22
N HIS A 95 -5.01 2.33 12.32
CA HIS A 95 -4.97 1.85 13.70
C HIS A 95 -3.73 1.06 14.10
N LEU A 96 -2.67 1.12 13.31
CA LEU A 96 -1.42 0.48 13.62
C LEU A 96 -0.37 1.50 14.05
N ASN A 97 0.44 1.12 15.00
CA ASN A 97 1.60 1.93 15.37
C ASN A 97 2.67 1.90 14.25
N PRO A 98 3.70 2.76 14.29
CA PRO A 98 4.75 2.78 13.26
C PRO A 98 5.49 1.45 13.03
N GLN A 99 5.35 0.49 13.93
CA GLN A 99 5.90 -0.87 13.81
C GLN A 99 4.91 -1.86 13.19
N GLY A 100 3.73 -1.38 12.77
CA GLY A 100 2.68 -2.23 12.19
C GLY A 100 1.95 -3.10 13.22
N ALA A 101 2.05 -2.80 14.52
CA ALA A 101 1.34 -3.50 15.57
C ALA A 101 0.13 -2.68 16.08
N PRO A 102 -0.93 -3.31 16.57
CA PRO A 102 -2.05 -2.60 17.20
C PRO A 102 -1.59 -1.71 18.37
N TRP A 103 -2.20 -0.54 18.52
CA TRP A 103 -1.86 0.42 19.59
C TRP A 103 -2.08 -0.09 21.02
N SER A 104 -2.85 -1.14 21.19
CA SER A 104 -3.10 -1.77 22.47
C SER A 104 -3.34 -3.26 22.30
N PRO A 105 -3.24 -4.05 23.39
CA PRO A 105 -3.68 -5.43 23.37
C PRO A 105 -5.12 -5.55 22.86
N LEU A 106 -5.41 -6.60 22.09
CA LEU A 106 -6.71 -6.83 21.44
C LEU A 106 -7.91 -6.92 22.41
N ASN A 107 -7.64 -7.11 23.70
CA ASN A 107 -8.68 -7.18 24.76
C ASN A 107 -8.95 -5.84 25.46
N PHE A 108 -8.38 -4.72 24.97
CA PHE A 108 -8.67 -3.41 25.51
C PHE A 108 -10.13 -3.01 25.19
N GLY A 109 -10.96 -2.88 26.23
CA GLY A 109 -12.43 -2.69 26.09
C GLY A 109 -12.90 -1.27 25.78
N GLY A 110 -12.02 -0.28 25.74
CA GLY A 110 -12.35 1.14 25.57
C GLY A 110 -11.89 1.74 24.24
N THR A 111 -12.39 2.93 23.89
CA THR A 111 -11.86 3.75 22.80
C THR A 111 -10.66 4.56 23.28
N ARG A 112 -9.66 4.73 22.42
CA ARG A 112 -8.47 5.56 22.66
C ARG A 112 -8.03 6.27 21.39
N GLY A 113 -7.21 7.32 21.54
CA GLY A 113 -6.47 7.91 20.43
C GLY A 113 -5.43 6.92 19.91
N CYS A 114 -5.41 6.73 18.60
CA CYS A 114 -4.52 5.82 17.88
C CYS A 114 -3.56 6.63 16.99
N ASP A 115 -3.75 6.59 15.67
CA ASP A 115 -2.87 7.28 14.75
C ASP A 115 -3.02 8.80 14.86
N THR A 116 -1.91 9.48 14.74
CA THR A 116 -1.86 10.94 14.80
C THR A 116 -1.07 11.48 13.62
N LEU A 117 -1.69 12.40 12.87
CA LEU A 117 -1.04 13.21 11.85
C LEU A 117 -0.94 14.64 12.38
N CYS A 118 0.24 15.08 12.75
CA CYS A 118 0.49 16.38 13.38
C CYS A 118 1.34 17.27 12.47
N SER A 119 0.95 18.52 12.26
CA SER A 119 1.73 19.47 11.48
C SER A 119 3.04 19.84 12.18
N GLN A 120 4.04 20.25 11.41
CA GLN A 120 5.14 21.04 11.93
C GLN A 120 4.60 22.36 12.53
N ALA A 121 5.42 23.05 13.33
CA ALA A 121 5.04 24.33 13.88
C ALA A 121 4.82 25.36 12.78
N ILE A 122 3.72 26.10 12.85
CA ILE A 122 3.33 27.15 11.90
C ILE A 122 3.35 28.50 12.60
N ASN A 123 3.99 29.49 12.00
CA ASN A 123 3.94 30.85 12.53
C ASN A 123 2.57 31.49 12.21
N LEU A 124 1.70 31.54 13.19
CA LEU A 124 0.45 32.29 13.14
C LEU A 124 0.51 33.60 13.95
N LYS A 125 1.68 34.02 14.47
CA LYS A 125 1.84 35.30 15.14
C LYS A 125 1.84 36.45 14.15
N SER A 126 2.60 36.31 13.05
CA SER A 126 2.74 37.37 12.05
C SER A 126 3.16 36.82 10.69
N TYR A 127 2.92 37.59 9.64
CA TYR A 127 3.42 37.35 8.30
C TYR A 127 4.23 38.54 7.78
N LYS A 128 5.11 38.27 6.82
CA LYS A 128 5.90 39.31 6.14
C LYS A 128 5.09 39.94 5.01
N SER A 129 5.05 41.26 4.98
CA SER A 129 4.57 42.07 3.85
C SER A 129 5.65 43.11 3.53
N GLY A 130 6.44 42.85 2.50
CA GLY A 130 7.67 43.58 2.23
C GLY A 130 8.66 43.39 3.39
N SER A 131 9.14 44.51 3.96
CA SER A 131 10.04 44.51 5.12
C SER A 131 9.31 44.48 6.48
N SER A 132 7.98 44.57 6.52
CA SER A 132 7.19 44.65 7.74
C SER A 132 6.65 43.30 8.18
N ASN A 133 6.67 43.06 9.52
CA ASN A 133 5.96 41.95 10.14
C ASN A 133 4.57 42.41 10.56
N ILE A 134 3.53 41.88 9.96
CA ILE A 134 2.13 42.19 10.24
C ILE A 134 1.53 41.08 11.12
N PRO A 135 1.03 41.43 12.32
CA PRO A 135 0.39 40.44 13.18
C PRO A 135 -0.87 39.86 12.53
N TYR A 136 -1.04 38.52 12.60
CA TYR A 136 -2.30 37.87 12.24
C TYR A 136 -3.40 38.22 13.24
N LYS A 137 -4.62 38.33 12.73
CA LYS A 137 -5.84 38.61 13.48
C LYS A 137 -6.98 37.69 13.01
N THR A 138 -8.01 37.54 13.80
CA THR A 138 -9.23 36.82 13.43
C THR A 138 -9.87 37.35 12.14
N SER A 139 -9.75 38.68 11.89
CA SER A 139 -10.22 39.30 10.65
C SER A 139 -9.46 38.86 9.38
N ASP A 140 -8.30 38.23 9.51
CA ASP A 140 -7.56 37.72 8.36
C ASP A 140 -8.19 36.45 7.80
N SER A 141 -9.28 35.96 8.41
CA SER A 141 -10.11 34.85 7.91
C SER A 141 -9.28 33.64 7.53
N ILE A 142 -8.49 33.11 8.49
CA ILE A 142 -7.70 31.90 8.30
C ILE A 142 -8.61 30.69 8.47
N TYR A 143 -8.60 29.80 7.46
CA TYR A 143 -9.32 28.52 7.50
C TYR A 143 -8.37 27.37 7.21
N LEU A 144 -8.53 26.27 7.98
CA LEU A 144 -8.01 24.95 7.65
C LEU A 144 -9.12 24.19 6.93
N SER A 145 -8.83 23.64 5.76
CA SER A 145 -9.75 22.74 5.05
C SER A 145 -9.04 21.44 4.68
N PHE A 146 -9.82 20.38 4.53
CA PHE A 146 -9.35 19.07 4.13
C PHE A 146 -10.52 18.26 3.56
N PHE A 147 -10.19 17.23 2.78
CA PHE A 147 -11.15 16.18 2.43
C PHE A 147 -10.93 14.98 3.33
N TYR A 148 -12.01 14.27 3.68
CA TYR A 148 -11.93 13.02 4.43
C TYR A 148 -12.87 11.96 3.88
N LEU A 149 -12.49 10.69 4.05
CA LEU A 149 -13.29 9.51 3.71
C LEU A 149 -13.17 8.50 4.85
N CYS A 150 -14.30 7.85 5.21
CA CYS A 150 -14.34 6.72 6.13
C CYS A 150 -14.33 5.41 5.34
N GLY A 151 -13.43 4.49 5.66
CA GLY A 151 -13.36 3.14 5.15
C GLY A 151 -12.67 3.00 3.79
N GLY A 152 -13.17 3.62 2.74
CA GLY A 152 -12.67 3.36 1.39
C GLY A 152 -12.90 1.90 0.97
N LEU A 153 -11.86 1.22 0.48
CA LEU A 153 -11.86 -0.24 0.23
C LEU A 153 -11.50 -1.06 1.48
N GLY A 154 -10.97 -0.40 2.52
CA GLY A 154 -10.70 -1.03 3.81
C GLY A 154 -11.90 -1.08 4.74
N ASP A 155 -11.65 -1.40 5.99
CA ASP A 155 -12.68 -1.51 7.03
C ASP A 155 -13.26 -0.14 7.42
N VAL A 156 -14.57 -0.10 7.62
CA VAL A 156 -15.31 1.14 7.92
C VAL A 156 -15.32 1.40 9.42
N PRO A 157 -14.96 2.63 9.87
CA PRO A 157 -15.04 2.99 11.29
C PRO A 157 -16.45 2.82 11.86
N GLU A 158 -16.52 2.26 13.06
CA GLU A 158 -17.76 2.09 13.80
C GLU A 158 -18.37 3.44 14.21
N PRO A 159 -19.69 3.55 14.43
CA PRO A 159 -20.34 4.80 14.89
C PRO A 159 -19.81 5.34 16.22
N SER A 160 -19.19 4.48 17.04
CA SER A 160 -18.53 4.86 18.30
C SER A 160 -17.15 5.46 18.09
N ASP A 161 -16.54 5.20 16.95
CA ASP A 161 -15.21 5.71 16.59
C ASP A 161 -15.31 7.14 16.08
N SER A 162 -14.20 7.84 16.06
CA SER A 162 -14.21 9.20 15.55
C SER A 162 -12.85 9.67 15.06
N MET A 163 -12.86 10.54 14.05
CA MET A 163 -11.74 11.39 13.69
C MET A 163 -11.92 12.76 14.34
N VAL A 164 -10.89 13.30 14.96
CA VAL A 164 -10.89 14.66 15.53
C VAL A 164 -9.77 15.49 14.94
N LEU A 165 -10.05 16.79 14.77
CA LEU A 165 -9.04 17.82 14.50
C LEU A 165 -8.85 18.65 15.76
N GLN A 166 -7.60 18.85 16.16
CA GLN A 166 -7.22 19.66 17.32
C GLN A 166 -6.23 20.75 16.92
N PHE A 167 -6.39 21.90 17.56
CA PHE A 167 -5.44 23.01 17.49
C PHE A 167 -4.66 23.12 18.79
N ARG A 168 -3.35 23.37 18.70
CA ARG A 168 -2.51 23.65 19.85
C ARG A 168 -2.50 25.15 20.11
N GLN A 169 -3.00 25.53 21.28
CA GLN A 169 -3.02 26.92 21.69
C GLN A 169 -1.68 27.39 22.30
N ALA A 170 -1.54 28.69 22.54
CA ALA A 170 -0.34 29.29 23.11
C ALA A 170 0.01 28.75 24.50
N ASP A 171 -0.97 28.24 25.26
CA ASP A 171 -0.79 27.54 26.54
C ASP A 171 -0.25 26.09 26.38
N GLY A 172 0.01 25.65 25.17
CA GLY A 172 0.47 24.30 24.83
C GLY A 172 -0.63 23.24 24.84
N ILE A 173 -1.89 23.59 25.17
CA ILE A 173 -2.99 22.63 25.28
C ILE A 173 -3.64 22.41 23.92
N TRP A 174 -3.94 21.15 23.60
CA TRP A 174 -4.68 20.76 22.41
C TRP A 174 -6.19 20.90 22.63
N ARG A 175 -6.87 21.66 21.76
CA ARG A 175 -8.31 21.88 21.80
C ARG A 175 -8.98 21.27 20.57
N THR A 176 -10.00 20.44 20.76
CA THR A 176 -10.77 19.87 19.65
C THR A 176 -11.59 20.98 18.98
N THR A 177 -11.42 21.14 17.67
CA THR A 177 -12.12 22.12 16.85
C THR A 177 -13.09 21.50 15.86
N TRP A 178 -12.90 20.24 15.53
CA TRP A 178 -13.79 19.46 14.70
C TRP A 178 -13.76 18.00 15.13
N LYS A 179 -14.89 17.31 14.98
CA LYS A 179 -15.05 15.88 15.24
C LYS A 179 -16.06 15.28 14.29
N ARG A 180 -15.79 14.06 13.81
CA ARG A 180 -16.72 13.24 13.04
C ARG A 180 -16.71 11.82 13.55
N ASN A 181 -17.90 11.24 13.72
CA ASN A 181 -18.05 9.83 14.07
C ASN A 181 -17.98 8.94 12.82
N GLY A 182 -17.61 7.67 13.02
CA GLY A 182 -17.55 6.68 11.96
C GLY A 182 -18.89 6.50 11.27
N LEU A 183 -18.83 6.42 9.94
CA LEU A 183 -19.98 6.20 9.07
C LEU A 183 -19.50 5.76 7.70
N ARG A 184 -20.14 4.76 7.11
CA ARG A 184 -19.83 4.40 5.71
C ARG A 184 -20.09 5.57 4.78
N GLN A 185 -19.08 5.89 3.96
CA GLN A 185 -19.13 6.96 2.98
C GLN A 185 -18.78 6.42 1.59
N SER A 186 -19.44 6.95 0.56
CA SER A 186 -19.17 6.59 -0.84
C SER A 186 -18.26 7.59 -1.56
N ALA A 187 -17.98 8.74 -0.94
CA ALA A 187 -17.16 9.81 -1.52
C ALA A 187 -16.48 10.64 -0.44
N PHE A 188 -15.40 11.28 -0.80
CA PHE A 188 -14.73 12.28 0.03
C PHE A 188 -15.65 13.46 0.33
N LEU A 189 -15.67 13.89 1.59
CA LEU A 189 -16.37 15.09 2.04
C LEU A 189 -15.36 16.15 2.46
N GLN A 190 -15.61 17.39 2.06
CA GLN A 190 -14.77 18.52 2.42
C GLN A 190 -15.24 19.16 3.72
N VAL A 191 -14.29 19.57 4.54
CA VAL A 191 -14.49 20.32 5.79
C VAL A 191 -13.68 21.62 5.75
N LEU A 192 -14.28 22.70 6.25
CA LEU A 192 -13.64 24.00 6.46
C LEU A 192 -13.78 24.40 7.92
N VAL A 193 -12.65 24.60 8.60
CA VAL A 193 -12.59 24.96 10.03
C VAL A 193 -11.91 26.31 10.18
N PRO A 194 -12.61 27.36 10.69
CA PRO A 194 -12.02 28.67 10.88
C PRO A 194 -11.11 28.73 12.12
N VAL A 195 -10.07 29.53 12.06
CA VAL A 195 -9.19 29.84 13.19
C VAL A 195 -9.70 31.12 13.86
N LEU A 196 -10.60 30.98 14.84
CA LEU A 196 -11.29 32.12 15.47
C LEU A 196 -10.72 32.50 16.84
N ASN A 197 -10.10 31.57 17.56
CA ASN A 197 -9.62 31.83 18.91
C ASN A 197 -8.27 32.56 18.85
N SER A 198 -8.18 33.71 19.55
CA SER A 198 -6.93 34.48 19.62
C SER A 198 -5.73 33.72 20.21
N ALA A 199 -5.99 32.73 21.07
CA ALA A 199 -4.96 31.84 21.61
C ALA A 199 -4.27 30.95 20.54
N ASN A 200 -4.80 30.88 19.32
CA ASN A 200 -4.19 30.18 18.21
C ASN A 200 -3.14 31.04 17.45
N PHE A 201 -3.11 32.36 17.66
CA PHE A 201 -2.21 33.27 16.93
C PHE A 201 -0.85 33.40 17.63
N HIS A 202 -0.01 32.38 17.49
CA HIS A 202 1.36 32.35 18.04
C HIS A 202 2.35 31.67 17.08
N GLU A 203 3.64 31.77 17.35
CA GLU A 203 4.70 31.25 16.48
C GLU A 203 4.76 29.70 16.41
N GLY A 204 4.32 29.02 17.46
CA GLY A 204 4.38 27.57 17.57
C GLY A 204 3.01 26.90 17.35
N PHE A 205 2.13 27.51 16.56
CA PHE A 205 0.83 26.90 16.27
C PHE A 205 1.02 25.55 15.55
N GLN A 206 0.23 24.57 15.97
CA GLN A 206 0.15 23.26 15.31
C GLN A 206 -1.30 22.81 15.25
N PHE A 207 -1.61 22.00 14.26
CA PHE A 207 -2.85 21.25 14.23
C PHE A 207 -2.56 19.76 14.09
N ARG A 208 -3.48 18.93 14.55
CA ARG A 208 -3.36 17.48 14.39
C ARG A 208 -4.70 16.81 14.16
N PHE A 209 -4.66 15.74 13.38
CA PHE A 209 -5.74 14.77 13.26
C PHE A 209 -5.44 13.56 14.11
N ILE A 210 -6.42 13.05 14.82
CA ILE A 210 -6.32 11.81 15.62
C ILE A 210 -7.57 10.99 15.39
N ASN A 211 -7.40 9.70 15.08
CA ASN A 211 -8.51 8.76 15.10
C ASN A 211 -8.66 8.16 16.52
N TYR A 212 -9.90 8.07 16.97
CA TYR A 212 -10.27 7.44 18.23
C TYR A 212 -11.11 6.22 17.95
N SER A 213 -10.65 5.04 18.38
CA SER A 213 -11.44 3.81 18.30
C SER A 213 -10.99 2.75 19.30
N LYS A 214 -11.67 1.61 19.28
CA LYS A 214 -11.20 0.40 19.96
C LYS A 214 -10.04 -0.19 19.19
N PRO A 215 -8.84 -0.32 19.79
CA PRO A 215 -7.72 -0.95 19.11
C PRO A 215 -8.06 -2.39 18.73
N GLY A 216 -7.92 -2.74 17.48
CA GLY A 216 -8.35 -4.04 16.97
C GLY A 216 -7.49 -4.61 15.85
N GLY A 217 -6.40 -3.97 15.50
CA GLY A 217 -5.59 -4.29 14.32
C GLY A 217 -5.81 -3.28 13.20
N ASN A 218 -5.55 -3.67 11.98
CA ASN A 218 -5.73 -2.83 10.79
C ASN A 218 -7.22 -2.70 10.43
N LEU A 219 -7.93 -1.85 11.15
CA LEU A 219 -9.38 -1.66 11.10
C LEU A 219 -9.73 -0.17 11.13
N ASN A 220 -10.99 0.15 10.85
CA ASN A 220 -11.55 1.48 11.07
C ASN A 220 -10.78 2.59 10.34
N HIS A 221 -10.58 2.39 9.02
CA HIS A 221 -9.76 3.27 8.19
C HIS A 221 -10.35 4.66 8.01
N TRP A 222 -9.48 5.66 8.10
CA TRP A 222 -9.78 7.04 7.73
C TRP A 222 -8.75 7.52 6.72
N HIS A 223 -9.21 8.32 5.78
CA HIS A 223 -8.35 8.90 4.74
C HIS A 223 -8.51 10.40 4.70
N LEU A 224 -7.41 11.12 4.58
CA LEU A 224 -7.38 12.57 4.39
C LEU A 224 -6.67 12.92 3.08
N ASP A 225 -7.14 14.00 2.44
CA ASP A 225 -6.53 14.57 1.27
C ASP A 225 -6.71 16.09 1.24
N TYR A 226 -5.89 16.80 0.48
CA TYR A 226 -5.93 18.27 0.29
C TYR A 226 -6.04 19.05 1.61
N VAL A 227 -5.12 18.82 2.52
CA VAL A 227 -5.03 19.60 3.76
C VAL A 227 -4.46 20.98 3.43
N ARG A 228 -5.28 22.01 3.58
CA ARG A 228 -4.95 23.38 3.17
C ARG A 228 -5.25 24.39 4.27
N MET A 229 -4.28 25.20 4.65
CA MET A 229 -4.48 26.31 5.59
C MET A 229 -3.93 27.62 5.02
N THR A 230 -4.79 28.62 4.86
CA THR A 230 -4.40 29.94 4.40
C THR A 230 -5.38 31.01 4.87
N ARG A 231 -4.97 32.28 4.71
CA ARG A 231 -5.77 33.48 5.04
C ARG A 231 -6.68 33.90 3.88
N GLY A 232 -7.61 34.81 4.14
CA GLY A 232 -8.49 35.39 3.14
C GLY A 232 -9.59 34.45 2.66
N ARG A 233 -9.93 33.43 3.46
CA ARG A 233 -10.93 32.43 3.12
C ARG A 233 -12.25 32.64 3.84
N ASN A 234 -13.27 31.92 3.42
CA ASN A 234 -14.57 31.88 4.09
C ASN A 234 -15.18 30.48 3.94
N TYR A 235 -16.30 30.24 4.62
CA TYR A 235 -16.94 28.92 4.62
C TYR A 235 -17.50 28.45 3.26
N ARG A 236 -17.59 29.35 2.25
CA ARG A 236 -17.99 29.04 0.87
C ARG A 236 -16.81 28.75 -0.06
N ASP A 237 -15.57 28.91 0.42
CA ASP A 237 -14.34 28.65 -0.35
C ASP A 237 -14.07 27.14 -0.40
N THR A 238 -14.97 26.41 -1.05
CA THR A 238 -14.93 24.95 -1.17
C THR A 238 -14.16 24.48 -2.41
N ALA A 239 -13.98 25.34 -3.42
CA ALA A 239 -13.24 25.02 -4.63
C ALA A 239 -11.73 25.18 -4.40
N ILE A 240 -10.97 24.24 -4.93
CA ILE A 240 -9.51 24.33 -5.01
C ILE A 240 -9.16 24.57 -6.48
N ARG A 241 -8.40 25.62 -6.77
CA ARG A 241 -7.98 25.96 -8.14
C ARG A 241 -6.94 24.98 -8.65
N ASP A 242 -7.35 23.72 -8.77
CA ASP A 242 -6.50 22.63 -9.18
C ASP A 242 -7.24 21.57 -9.99
N VAL A 243 -6.55 21.01 -10.97
CA VAL A 243 -6.97 19.82 -11.70
C VAL A 243 -5.89 18.77 -11.50
N ALA A 244 -6.24 17.64 -10.92
CA ALA A 244 -5.32 16.61 -10.49
C ALA A 244 -5.56 15.28 -11.20
N ILE A 245 -4.54 14.45 -11.31
CA ILE A 245 -4.70 13.02 -11.53
C ILE A 245 -5.27 12.42 -10.23
N SER A 246 -6.38 11.68 -10.32
CA SER A 246 -7.18 11.25 -9.16
C SER A 246 -7.12 9.75 -8.86
N GLY A 247 -6.15 9.05 -9.43
CA GLY A 247 -5.95 7.62 -9.18
C GLY A 247 -4.82 7.03 -10.00
N ILE A 248 -4.48 5.78 -9.67
CA ILE A 248 -3.46 5.03 -10.43
C ILE A 248 -4.00 4.74 -11.83
N PRO A 249 -3.25 5.06 -12.90
CA PRO A 249 -3.67 4.78 -14.27
C PRO A 249 -3.93 3.28 -14.53
N GLY A 250 -4.81 2.95 -15.46
CA GLY A 250 -5.12 1.59 -15.87
C GLY A 250 -3.90 0.82 -16.36
N GLY A 251 -3.88 -0.51 -16.15
CA GLY A 251 -2.80 -1.41 -16.61
C GLY A 251 -2.78 -1.56 -18.13
N LEU A 252 -1.73 -2.21 -18.62
CA LEU A 252 -1.56 -2.55 -20.03
C LEU A 252 -1.98 -3.99 -20.35
N LEU A 253 -2.27 -4.80 -19.30
CA LEU A 253 -2.70 -6.19 -19.41
C LEU A 253 -4.20 -6.30 -19.11
N GLY A 254 -4.90 -7.13 -19.89
CA GLY A 254 -6.35 -7.22 -19.84
C GLY A 254 -6.92 -8.20 -18.81
N ILE A 255 -6.15 -9.22 -18.41
CA ILE A 255 -6.61 -10.28 -17.52
C ILE A 255 -5.81 -10.33 -16.23
N TYR A 256 -4.49 -10.33 -16.34
CA TYR A 256 -3.57 -10.38 -15.22
C TYR A 256 -3.00 -8.99 -14.93
N HIS A 257 -2.76 -8.69 -13.68
CA HIS A 257 -1.99 -7.50 -13.30
C HIS A 257 -0.51 -7.66 -13.71
N SER A 258 0.00 -8.88 -13.62
CA SER A 258 1.35 -9.25 -14.07
C SER A 258 1.40 -10.68 -14.58
N MET A 259 2.28 -10.94 -15.55
CA MET A 259 2.47 -12.26 -16.16
C MET A 259 3.86 -12.42 -16.78
N PRO A 260 4.33 -13.65 -17.05
CA PRO A 260 5.56 -13.85 -17.78
C PRO A 260 5.49 -13.29 -19.21
N TYR A 261 6.53 -12.58 -19.62
CA TYR A 261 6.55 -11.97 -20.95
C TYR A 261 6.38 -12.97 -22.07
N ARG A 262 6.96 -14.17 -21.93
CA ARG A 262 6.79 -15.28 -22.89
C ARG A 262 5.35 -15.80 -23.01
N GLN A 263 4.56 -15.76 -21.93
CA GLN A 263 3.13 -16.09 -21.95
C GLN A 263 2.35 -14.98 -22.64
N PHE A 264 2.69 -13.71 -22.35
CA PHE A 264 2.11 -12.55 -23.04
C PHE A 264 2.33 -12.65 -24.55
N GLN A 265 3.58 -12.91 -25.00
CA GLN A 265 3.92 -13.04 -26.42
C GLN A 265 3.19 -14.19 -27.12
N ALA A 266 2.87 -15.27 -26.42
CA ALA A 266 2.16 -16.41 -26.97
C ALA A 266 0.71 -16.06 -27.40
N ASN A 267 0.10 -15.06 -26.77
CA ASN A 267 -1.25 -14.62 -27.14
C ASN A 267 -1.47 -13.14 -26.74
N VAL A 268 -0.89 -12.24 -27.52
CA VAL A 268 -0.98 -10.80 -27.27
C VAL A 268 -2.42 -10.30 -27.27
N LEU A 269 -3.26 -10.79 -28.21
CA LEU A 269 -4.66 -10.34 -28.35
C LEU A 269 -5.51 -10.65 -27.12
N ARG A 270 -5.22 -11.74 -26.41
CA ARG A 270 -5.92 -12.11 -25.17
C ARG A 270 -5.38 -11.32 -23.98
N ASN A 271 -4.08 -11.12 -23.92
CA ASN A 271 -3.38 -10.70 -22.72
C ASN A 271 -3.15 -9.18 -22.65
N ALA A 272 -3.11 -8.47 -23.79
CA ALA A 272 -3.05 -7.02 -23.81
C ALA A 272 -4.45 -6.43 -23.57
N ASP A 273 -4.52 -5.35 -22.80
CA ASP A 273 -5.73 -4.52 -22.81
C ASP A 273 -5.81 -3.75 -24.12
N SER A 274 -7.02 -3.48 -24.57
CA SER A 274 -7.28 -2.67 -25.77
C SER A 274 -7.17 -1.17 -25.53
N ILE A 275 -7.25 -0.77 -24.25
CA ILE A 275 -7.15 0.62 -23.80
C ILE A 275 -6.41 0.68 -22.47
N HIS A 276 -5.78 1.83 -22.20
CA HIS A 276 -5.35 2.18 -20.84
C HIS A 276 -5.95 3.53 -20.45
N THR A 277 -6.10 3.77 -19.15
CA THR A 277 -6.93 4.86 -18.65
C THR A 277 -6.15 5.80 -17.74
N LEU A 278 -6.60 7.07 -17.71
CA LEU A 278 -6.13 8.09 -16.79
C LEU A 278 -7.36 8.76 -16.15
N SER A 279 -7.43 8.73 -14.84
CA SER A 279 -8.47 9.43 -14.07
C SER A 279 -8.01 10.85 -13.75
N ILE A 280 -8.85 11.84 -14.07
CA ILE A 280 -8.59 13.27 -13.85
C ILE A 280 -9.76 13.84 -13.06
N ARG A 281 -9.47 14.59 -12.01
CA ARG A 281 -10.45 15.32 -11.23
C ARG A 281 -10.20 16.83 -11.32
N ASN A 282 -11.27 17.57 -11.59
CA ASN A 282 -11.27 19.02 -11.47
C ASN A 282 -11.81 19.41 -10.08
N ASN A 283 -10.92 19.86 -9.21
CA ASN A 283 -11.26 20.37 -7.87
C ASN A 283 -11.69 21.85 -7.90
N ASN A 284 -11.65 22.49 -9.08
CA ASN A 284 -12.03 23.89 -9.27
C ASN A 284 -13.55 24.06 -9.34
N GLY A 285 -14.03 25.23 -8.93
CA GLY A 285 -15.45 25.64 -9.02
C GLY A 285 -15.94 25.99 -10.42
N VAL A 286 -15.06 25.95 -11.43
CA VAL A 286 -15.37 26.21 -12.85
C VAL A 286 -14.86 25.07 -13.71
N ALA A 287 -15.43 24.90 -14.89
CA ALA A 287 -14.90 23.95 -15.87
C ALA A 287 -13.53 24.39 -16.38
N VAL A 288 -12.60 23.46 -16.50
CA VAL A 288 -11.21 23.71 -16.91
C VAL A 288 -10.85 22.91 -18.14
N GLN A 289 -10.42 23.60 -19.18
CA GLN A 289 -9.85 22.99 -20.36
C GLN A 289 -8.51 22.35 -19.99
N THR A 290 -8.41 21.04 -20.13
CA THR A 290 -7.24 20.27 -19.70
C THR A 290 -6.70 19.44 -20.85
N GLN A 291 -5.43 19.63 -21.16
CA GLN A 291 -4.69 18.75 -22.05
C GLN A 291 -4.11 17.58 -21.27
N TYR A 292 -3.97 16.43 -21.92
CA TYR A 292 -3.38 15.24 -21.31
C TYR A 292 -2.54 14.46 -22.31
N GLN A 293 -1.50 13.79 -21.82
CA GLN A 293 -0.58 13.02 -22.65
C GLN A 293 -0.08 11.79 -21.93
N PHE A 294 0.46 10.85 -22.70
CA PHE A 294 1.34 9.81 -22.13
C PHE A 294 2.60 9.62 -22.97
N THR A 295 3.64 9.09 -22.34
CA THR A 295 4.86 8.58 -22.97
C THR A 295 5.19 7.24 -22.37
N ALA A 296 5.34 6.21 -23.19
CA ALA A 296 5.71 4.87 -22.78
C ALA A 296 7.16 4.55 -23.16
N LYS A 297 7.95 4.07 -22.20
CA LYS A 297 9.35 3.68 -22.40
C LYS A 297 9.60 2.28 -21.84
N SER A 298 10.40 1.49 -22.56
CA SER A 298 10.87 0.19 -22.08
C SER A 298 11.93 0.34 -21.00
N ASN A 299 12.23 -0.77 -20.30
CA ASN A 299 13.34 -0.88 -19.36
C ASN A 299 14.73 -0.55 -19.98
N ALA A 300 14.86 -0.65 -21.31
CA ALA A 300 16.07 -0.23 -22.05
C ALA A 300 16.04 1.27 -22.45
N GLY A 301 15.01 2.03 -22.01
CA GLY A 301 14.87 3.45 -22.34
C GLY A 301 14.29 3.73 -23.74
N LEU A 302 13.98 2.68 -24.53
CA LEU A 302 13.38 2.85 -25.84
C LEU A 302 11.93 3.38 -25.70
N GLN A 303 11.62 4.46 -26.42
CA GLN A 303 10.26 4.96 -26.49
C GLN A 303 9.38 4.03 -27.36
N LEU A 304 8.37 3.44 -26.76
CA LEU A 304 7.45 2.50 -27.41
C LEU A 304 6.25 3.22 -28.03
N ALA A 305 5.74 4.23 -27.33
CA ALA A 305 4.58 5.00 -27.74
C ALA A 305 4.52 6.36 -27.07
N GLN A 306 3.76 7.26 -27.67
CA GLN A 306 3.37 8.53 -27.06
C GLN A 306 2.04 9.02 -27.62
N SER A 307 1.32 9.80 -26.84
CA SER A 307 0.18 10.59 -27.29
C SER A 307 0.38 12.01 -26.78
N PRO A 308 0.71 12.99 -27.64
CA PRO A 308 1.09 14.33 -27.22
C PRO A 308 -0.12 15.16 -26.77
N PHE A 309 0.11 16.22 -25.99
CA PHE A 309 -0.90 17.17 -25.54
C PHE A 309 -1.75 17.75 -26.70
N ALA A 310 -1.13 18.04 -27.83
CA ALA A 310 -1.82 18.62 -28.98
C ALA A 310 -2.98 17.77 -29.53
N SER A 311 -2.93 16.45 -29.28
CA SER A 311 -3.96 15.50 -29.74
C SER A 311 -5.05 15.24 -28.72
N ASN A 312 -4.88 15.66 -27.46
CA ASN A 312 -5.77 15.28 -26.36
C ASN A 312 -6.15 16.51 -25.54
N ASN A 313 -7.41 16.84 -25.60
CA ASN A 313 -7.95 18.02 -24.93
C ASN A 313 -9.37 17.76 -24.46
N ARG A 314 -9.67 18.14 -23.23
CA ARG A 314 -10.99 17.96 -22.62
C ARG A 314 -11.38 19.14 -21.74
N ASN A 315 -12.63 19.54 -21.82
CA ASN A 315 -13.23 20.42 -20.83
C ASN A 315 -13.72 19.59 -19.65
N VAL A 316 -12.97 19.59 -18.55
CA VAL A 316 -13.33 18.87 -17.32
C VAL A 316 -14.26 19.76 -16.50
N LEU A 317 -15.47 19.27 -16.24
CA LEU A 317 -16.50 20.04 -15.53
C LEU A 317 -16.07 20.36 -14.09
N ALA A 318 -16.64 21.42 -13.52
CA ALA A 318 -16.37 21.83 -12.16
C ALA A 318 -16.68 20.70 -11.15
N LEU A 319 -15.80 20.49 -10.18
CA LEU A 319 -15.96 19.54 -9.07
C LEU A 319 -16.31 18.11 -9.54
N SER A 320 -15.81 17.70 -10.71
CA SER A 320 -16.13 16.42 -11.32
C SER A 320 -14.90 15.59 -11.67
N ASP A 321 -15.12 14.28 -11.80
CA ASP A 321 -14.16 13.31 -12.28
C ASP A 321 -14.40 12.98 -13.75
N THR A 322 -13.33 12.72 -14.49
CA THR A 322 -13.37 12.16 -15.83
C THR A 322 -12.34 11.06 -16.00
N ILE A 323 -12.62 10.11 -16.89
CA ILE A 323 -11.69 9.04 -17.23
C ILE A 323 -11.33 9.18 -18.69
N GLU A 324 -10.09 9.50 -18.97
CA GLU A 324 -9.54 9.54 -20.32
C GLU A 324 -9.05 8.16 -20.73
N ARG A 325 -9.27 7.83 -22.01
CA ARG A 325 -8.95 6.53 -22.57
C ARG A 325 -7.97 6.67 -23.72
N PHE A 326 -6.88 5.97 -23.64
CA PHE A 326 -5.89 5.87 -24.70
C PHE A 326 -5.96 4.49 -25.35
N LYS A 327 -5.73 4.43 -26.66
CA LYS A 327 -5.59 3.16 -27.37
C LYS A 327 -4.34 2.43 -26.92
N ALA A 328 -4.43 1.10 -26.84
CA ALA A 328 -3.27 0.24 -26.61
C ALA A 328 -2.18 0.48 -27.66
N PHE A 329 -0.95 0.23 -27.27
CA PHE A 329 0.23 0.27 -28.13
C PHE A 329 0.98 -1.07 -28.04
N SER A 330 1.90 -1.29 -28.99
CA SER A 330 2.66 -2.53 -29.03
C SER A 330 3.63 -2.64 -27.84
N LEU A 331 3.60 -3.79 -27.17
CA LEU A 331 4.56 -4.18 -26.14
C LEU A 331 5.59 -5.18 -26.69
N SER A 332 5.78 -5.25 -28.01
CA SER A 332 6.80 -6.10 -28.64
C SER A 332 8.20 -5.52 -28.47
N GLY A 333 9.22 -6.40 -28.57
CA GLY A 333 10.62 -5.97 -28.53
C GLY A 333 11.18 -5.64 -27.16
N LEU A 334 10.45 -5.94 -26.08
CA LEU A 334 11.01 -5.85 -24.73
C LEU A 334 12.07 -6.93 -24.52
N THR A 335 13.14 -6.59 -23.82
CA THR A 335 14.29 -7.46 -23.59
C THR A 335 14.54 -7.70 -22.11
N GLY A 336 15.14 -8.85 -21.79
CA GLY A 336 15.41 -9.29 -20.43
C GLY A 336 14.42 -10.34 -19.94
N ASN A 337 14.73 -10.96 -18.80
CA ASN A 337 13.90 -12.04 -18.21
C ASN A 337 12.61 -11.49 -17.59
N GLU A 338 12.68 -10.28 -17.05
CA GLU A 338 11.58 -9.58 -16.38
C GLU A 338 11.50 -8.13 -16.89
N PRO A 339 11.12 -7.94 -18.17
CA PRO A 339 11.06 -6.60 -18.74
C PRO A 339 9.91 -5.80 -18.12
N TRP A 340 10.01 -4.48 -18.22
CA TRP A 340 8.93 -3.58 -17.82
C TRP A 340 8.78 -2.41 -18.80
N VAL A 341 7.64 -1.77 -18.69
CA VAL A 341 7.32 -0.53 -19.41
C VAL A 341 6.89 0.51 -18.41
N ASP A 342 7.54 1.66 -18.43
CA ASP A 342 7.12 2.85 -17.70
C ASP A 342 6.24 3.70 -18.60
N VAL A 343 5.01 3.94 -18.17
CA VAL A 343 4.06 4.84 -18.83
C VAL A 343 3.91 6.07 -17.94
N GLU A 344 4.49 7.15 -18.37
CA GLU A 344 4.34 8.45 -17.75
C GLU A 344 3.12 9.17 -18.33
N TYR A 345 2.20 9.56 -17.46
CA TYR A 345 1.05 10.39 -17.78
C TYR A 345 1.26 11.79 -17.23
N ARG A 346 0.85 12.77 -18.00
CA ARG A 346 0.85 14.18 -17.59
C ARG A 346 -0.45 14.85 -18.02
N ILE A 347 -0.91 15.77 -17.17
CA ILE A 347 -1.99 16.70 -17.51
C ILE A 347 -1.44 18.13 -17.54
N ASN A 348 -2.08 18.98 -18.33
CA ASN A 348 -1.78 20.40 -18.45
C ASN A 348 -3.09 21.18 -18.46
N PRO A 349 -3.59 21.62 -17.30
CA PRO A 349 -4.74 22.50 -17.23
C PRO A 349 -4.42 23.84 -17.86
N LEU A 350 -5.27 24.32 -18.77
CA LEU A 350 -5.05 25.56 -19.54
C LEU A 350 -5.65 26.80 -18.84
N SER A 351 -6.15 26.68 -17.63
CA SER A 351 -6.64 27.85 -16.91
C SER A 351 -5.49 28.65 -16.32
N ASN A 352 -5.55 29.98 -16.50
CA ASN A 352 -4.66 30.94 -15.81
C ASN A 352 -4.90 30.96 -14.29
N ASP A 353 -5.81 30.15 -13.80
CA ASP A 353 -6.25 30.09 -12.39
C ASP A 353 -5.42 29.16 -11.51
N GLN A 354 -4.57 28.33 -12.10
CA GLN A 354 -3.49 27.72 -11.32
C GLN A 354 -2.50 28.81 -10.99
N THR A 355 -2.63 29.39 -9.82
CA THR A 355 -1.67 30.40 -9.34
C THR A 355 -0.35 29.67 -9.02
N PRO A 356 0.64 29.69 -9.94
CA PRO A 356 1.97 29.17 -9.62
C PRO A 356 2.51 30.04 -8.47
N GLY A 357 2.80 29.43 -7.34
CA GLY A 357 3.43 30.11 -6.22
C GLY A 357 2.63 30.16 -4.93
N GLU A 358 1.31 29.93 -4.93
CA GLU A 358 0.58 29.78 -3.67
C GLU A 358 0.85 28.42 -3.01
N TYR A 359 1.07 27.37 -3.83
CA TYR A 359 1.43 26.03 -3.38
C TYR A 359 2.52 25.46 -4.29
N ASN A 360 3.72 25.26 -3.80
CA ASN A 360 4.85 24.74 -4.58
C ASN A 360 4.65 23.30 -5.08
N THR A 361 3.62 22.60 -4.60
CA THR A 361 3.34 21.17 -4.85
C THR A 361 2.14 20.93 -5.76
N LEU A 362 1.33 21.95 -6.11
CA LEU A 362 0.15 21.77 -6.98
C LEU A 362 0.46 21.19 -8.37
N GLY A 363 1.69 21.17 -8.81
CA GLY A 363 2.08 20.53 -10.07
C GLY A 363 2.49 19.06 -9.93
N ASP A 364 2.68 18.55 -8.72
CA ASP A 364 3.15 17.19 -8.49
C ASP A 364 2.06 16.17 -8.79
N ASN A 365 0.78 16.51 -8.55
CA ASN A 365 -0.37 15.70 -8.89
C ASN A 365 -0.76 15.71 -10.38
N ASN A 366 -0.05 16.50 -11.20
CA ASN A 366 -0.22 16.57 -12.65
C ASN A 366 0.62 15.55 -13.42
N ARG A 367 1.37 14.71 -12.71
CA ARG A 367 2.26 13.72 -13.29
C ARG A 367 2.25 12.44 -12.48
N ILE A 368 2.08 11.31 -13.16
CA ILE A 368 2.22 9.99 -12.56
C ILE A 368 2.90 9.03 -13.53
N THR A 369 3.74 8.14 -13.02
CA THR A 369 4.32 7.06 -13.80
C THR A 369 3.77 5.72 -13.29
N ARG A 370 3.14 4.96 -14.20
CA ARG A 370 2.79 3.57 -13.94
C ARG A 370 3.80 2.65 -14.59
N ARG A 371 4.34 1.72 -13.80
CA ARG A 371 5.19 0.64 -14.30
C ARG A 371 4.38 -0.63 -14.51
N GLN A 372 4.30 -1.07 -15.77
CA GLN A 372 3.82 -2.41 -16.10
C GLN A 372 4.99 -3.38 -16.09
N ARG A 373 4.98 -4.32 -15.16
CA ARG A 373 6.02 -5.35 -15.05
C ARG A 373 5.56 -6.65 -15.68
N PHE A 374 6.52 -7.35 -16.30
CA PHE A 374 6.39 -8.75 -16.64
C PHE A 374 7.24 -9.56 -15.64
N THR A 375 6.60 -10.44 -14.93
CA THR A 375 7.18 -11.20 -13.81
C THR A 375 7.22 -12.69 -14.14
N PRO A 376 7.96 -13.52 -13.41
CA PRO A 376 7.93 -14.96 -13.66
C PRO A 376 6.68 -15.68 -13.10
N TRP A 377 5.68 -14.96 -12.64
CA TRP A 377 4.41 -15.48 -12.13
C TRP A 377 3.21 -14.87 -12.83
N LEU A 378 2.05 -15.52 -12.72
CA LEU A 378 0.76 -14.90 -13.04
C LEU A 378 0.17 -14.29 -11.76
N ALA A 379 -0.26 -13.04 -11.84
CA ALA A 379 -0.92 -12.36 -10.74
C ALA A 379 -2.22 -11.70 -11.21
N TYR A 380 -3.32 -11.99 -10.52
CA TYR A 380 -4.54 -11.20 -10.64
C TYR A 380 -4.47 -9.94 -9.76
N ASP A 381 -3.87 -10.07 -8.59
CA ASP A 381 -3.69 -9.01 -7.60
C ASP A 381 -2.59 -8.01 -7.99
N ASP A 382 -2.66 -6.79 -7.47
CA ASP A 382 -1.66 -5.74 -7.69
C ASP A 382 -0.51 -5.76 -6.68
N GLY A 383 -0.58 -6.65 -5.69
CA GLY A 383 0.41 -6.81 -4.62
C GLY A 383 0.03 -6.14 -3.32
N SER A 384 -1.06 -5.35 -3.27
CA SER A 384 -1.60 -4.79 -2.03
C SER A 384 -2.80 -5.60 -1.53
N ALA A 385 -2.95 -5.71 -0.21
CA ALA A 385 -4.07 -6.41 0.42
C ALA A 385 -4.94 -5.40 1.17
N GLU A 386 -6.14 -5.12 0.66
CA GLU A 386 -7.13 -4.32 1.35
C GLU A 386 -8.00 -5.14 2.31
N GLY A 387 -7.88 -6.47 2.25
CA GLY A 387 -8.59 -7.41 3.10
C GLY A 387 -7.92 -8.77 3.17
N GLY A 388 -8.64 -9.73 3.74
CA GLY A 388 -8.25 -11.14 3.73
C GLY A 388 -9.39 -12.02 3.23
N PHE A 389 -9.05 -13.12 2.57
CA PHE A 389 -9.97 -14.11 2.03
C PHE A 389 -9.82 -15.44 2.75
N GLY A 390 -10.94 -16.06 3.08
CA GLY A 390 -10.93 -17.38 3.69
C GLY A 390 -12.30 -18.06 3.65
N LEU A 391 -12.35 -19.25 4.24
CA LEU A 391 -13.58 -20.02 4.41
C LEU A 391 -13.91 -20.09 5.89
N ASP A 392 -15.14 -19.73 6.26
CA ASP A 392 -15.73 -20.04 7.57
C ASP A 392 -16.89 -21.05 7.37
N TYR A 393 -16.70 -22.23 7.90
CA TYR A 393 -17.69 -23.29 7.87
C TYR A 393 -17.84 -23.98 9.24
N SER A 394 -17.55 -23.25 10.30
CA SER A 394 -17.67 -23.72 11.69
C SER A 394 -19.07 -24.28 12.01
N PHE A 395 -20.09 -23.79 11.33
CA PHE A 395 -21.48 -24.26 11.43
C PHE A 395 -21.71 -25.67 10.84
N LEU A 396 -20.77 -26.20 10.02
CA LEU A 396 -20.88 -27.52 9.40
C LEU A 396 -20.20 -28.65 10.17
N GLY A 397 -19.51 -28.32 11.28
CA GLY A 397 -18.71 -29.28 12.04
C GLY A 397 -17.38 -29.60 11.36
N ASN A 398 -16.89 -30.83 11.52
CA ASN A 398 -15.58 -31.27 11.02
C ASN A 398 -15.59 -31.68 9.55
N VAL A 399 -15.98 -30.78 8.66
CA VAL A 399 -15.83 -30.98 7.21
C VAL A 399 -14.55 -30.34 6.70
N ARG A 400 -14.12 -30.73 5.51
CA ARG A 400 -13.00 -30.07 4.82
C ARG A 400 -13.51 -28.93 3.95
N GLY A 401 -12.77 -27.84 3.92
CA GLY A 401 -13.00 -26.74 2.99
C GLY A 401 -11.88 -26.67 1.94
N GLN A 402 -12.22 -26.31 0.71
CA GLN A 402 -11.28 -26.12 -0.39
C GLN A 402 -11.56 -24.82 -1.13
N VAL A 403 -10.49 -24.21 -1.67
CA VAL A 403 -10.56 -23.09 -2.61
C VAL A 403 -9.73 -23.42 -3.84
N ALA A 404 -10.24 -23.09 -5.01
CA ALA A 404 -9.54 -23.23 -6.28
C ALA A 404 -9.67 -21.95 -7.10
N MET A 405 -8.55 -21.47 -7.61
CA MET A 405 -8.46 -20.29 -8.47
C MET A 405 -7.91 -20.70 -9.82
N ARG A 406 -8.64 -20.38 -10.90
CA ARG A 406 -8.30 -20.74 -12.26
C ARG A 406 -7.25 -19.82 -12.83
N TYR A 407 -6.27 -20.40 -13.49
CA TYR A 407 -5.26 -19.71 -14.29
C TYR A 407 -5.20 -20.36 -15.68
N LYS A 408 -4.66 -19.60 -16.64
CA LYS A 408 -4.50 -20.09 -18.01
C LYS A 408 -3.11 -19.80 -18.54
N LEU A 409 -2.48 -20.84 -19.11
CA LEU A 409 -1.24 -20.72 -19.87
C LEU A 409 -1.57 -20.63 -21.37
N ASP A 410 -0.97 -19.68 -22.06
CA ASP A 410 -1.06 -19.55 -23.51
C ASP A 410 -0.04 -20.44 -24.25
N ARG A 411 0.97 -20.92 -23.53
CA ARG A 411 1.95 -21.91 -23.96
C ARG A 411 2.35 -22.79 -22.78
N ALA A 412 2.86 -23.99 -23.09
CA ALA A 412 3.38 -24.89 -22.06
C ALA A 412 4.47 -24.20 -21.23
N ASP A 413 4.48 -24.44 -19.92
CA ASP A 413 5.41 -23.85 -18.96
C ASP A 413 5.69 -24.79 -17.79
N THR A 414 6.66 -24.44 -16.95
CA THR A 414 7.03 -25.19 -15.76
C THR A 414 6.59 -24.42 -14.52
N LEU A 415 5.77 -25.06 -13.68
CA LEU A 415 5.31 -24.53 -12.40
C LEU A 415 6.22 -25.06 -11.29
N HIS A 416 6.89 -24.14 -10.59
CA HIS A 416 7.87 -24.45 -9.55
C HIS A 416 7.31 -24.36 -8.12
N GLY A 417 6.21 -23.68 -7.94
CA GLY A 417 5.60 -23.44 -6.65
C GLY A 417 4.47 -22.43 -6.74
N ILE A 418 4.01 -21.98 -5.58
CA ILE A 418 3.02 -20.90 -5.44
C ILE A 418 3.57 -19.89 -4.44
N SER A 419 3.43 -18.60 -4.73
CA SER A 419 3.58 -17.58 -3.70
C SER A 419 2.22 -17.17 -3.16
N MET A 420 2.13 -16.99 -1.85
CA MET A 420 0.92 -16.58 -1.15
C MET A 420 1.24 -15.46 -0.17
N TYR A 421 0.36 -14.49 -0.07
CA TYR A 421 0.38 -13.50 0.98
C TYR A 421 -0.64 -13.86 2.05
N PHE A 422 -0.24 -13.87 3.33
CA PHE A 422 -1.13 -14.11 4.46
C PHE A 422 -1.33 -12.83 5.24
N ASN A 423 -2.58 -12.51 5.40
CA ASN A 423 -3.03 -11.33 6.12
C ASN A 423 -2.93 -11.57 7.64
N ARG A 424 -2.20 -10.74 8.37
CA ARG A 424 -2.12 -10.83 9.83
C ARG A 424 -3.38 -10.23 10.44
N SER A 425 -4.34 -11.09 10.77
CA SER A 425 -5.56 -10.69 11.48
C SER A 425 -5.46 -10.98 12.98
N ARG A 426 -6.60 -10.81 13.68
CA ARG A 426 -6.70 -11.07 15.13
C ARG A 426 -6.27 -12.48 15.53
N GLU A 427 -6.56 -13.48 14.70
CA GLU A 427 -6.16 -14.87 14.95
C GLU A 427 -4.85 -15.15 14.23
N ASP A 428 -3.86 -15.61 14.98
CA ASP A 428 -2.60 -16.11 14.41
C ASP A 428 -2.84 -17.52 13.86
N VAL A 429 -2.83 -17.62 12.54
CA VAL A 429 -3.01 -18.89 11.82
C VAL A 429 -1.69 -19.54 11.41
N SER A 430 -0.55 -19.03 11.86
CA SER A 430 0.77 -19.58 11.50
C SER A 430 0.98 -21.04 11.92
N SER A 431 0.26 -21.50 12.94
CA SER A 431 0.27 -22.90 13.40
C SER A 431 -0.74 -23.79 12.66
N ARG A 432 -1.67 -23.24 11.89
CA ARG A 432 -2.78 -23.97 11.24
C ARG A 432 -2.31 -24.62 9.94
N PRO A 433 -2.38 -25.96 9.83
CA PRO A 433 -1.95 -26.63 8.60
C PRO A 433 -2.98 -26.51 7.49
N PHE A 434 -2.48 -26.36 6.26
CA PHE A 434 -3.29 -26.52 5.06
C PHE A 434 -2.57 -27.41 4.04
N THR A 435 -3.31 -27.91 3.05
CA THR A 435 -2.75 -28.66 1.93
C THR A 435 -2.75 -27.76 0.70
N LEU A 436 -1.59 -27.55 0.12
CA LEU A 436 -1.46 -26.87 -1.17
C LEU A 436 -1.94 -27.80 -2.28
N MET A 437 -2.77 -27.31 -3.19
CA MET A 437 -3.45 -28.11 -4.20
C MET A 437 -3.26 -27.53 -5.59
N ILE A 438 -2.97 -28.42 -6.57
CA ILE A 438 -2.93 -28.06 -7.99
C ILE A 438 -3.82 -29.06 -8.74
N TRP A 439 -4.81 -28.56 -9.45
CA TRP A 439 -5.68 -29.38 -10.30
C TRP A 439 -5.44 -29.09 -11.78
N LYS A 440 -5.49 -30.14 -12.58
CA LYS A 440 -5.57 -30.03 -14.04
C LYS A 440 -6.94 -29.54 -14.47
N SER A 441 -7.97 -30.02 -13.79
CA SER A 441 -9.36 -29.60 -13.95
C SER A 441 -10.12 -29.87 -12.67
N ILE A 442 -11.15 -29.07 -12.42
CA ILE A 442 -12.16 -29.32 -11.40
C ILE A 442 -13.49 -29.60 -12.08
N ALA A 443 -14.39 -30.25 -11.36
CA ALA A 443 -15.76 -30.46 -11.80
C ALA A 443 -16.56 -29.18 -11.60
N GLU A 444 -16.37 -28.20 -12.50
CA GLU A 444 -16.98 -26.87 -12.39
C GLU A 444 -18.52 -26.92 -12.38
N PRO A 445 -19.19 -25.95 -11.74
CA PRO A 445 -20.63 -25.83 -11.80
C PRO A 445 -21.15 -25.82 -13.27
N PRO A 446 -22.27 -26.49 -13.55
CA PRO A 446 -23.30 -27.01 -12.62
C PRO A 446 -23.07 -28.46 -12.13
N ALA A 447 -21.86 -29.00 -12.14
CA ALA A 447 -21.59 -30.33 -11.63
C ALA A 447 -22.06 -30.48 -10.17
N LEU A 448 -22.72 -31.63 -9.87
CA LEU A 448 -23.30 -31.89 -8.55
C LEU A 448 -22.30 -32.54 -7.56
N SER A 449 -21.08 -32.82 -8.02
CA SER A 449 -20.03 -33.47 -7.22
C SER A 449 -18.64 -33.14 -7.77
N ASN A 450 -17.62 -33.13 -6.90
CA ASN A 450 -16.22 -32.99 -7.26
C ASN A 450 -15.52 -34.28 -7.73
N VAL A 451 -16.27 -35.35 -7.98
CA VAL A 451 -15.72 -36.67 -8.43
C VAL A 451 -14.97 -36.58 -9.76
N GLY A 452 -15.27 -35.58 -10.58
CA GLY A 452 -14.58 -35.33 -11.86
C GLY A 452 -13.25 -34.60 -11.76
N ASP A 453 -12.82 -34.22 -10.56
CA ASP A 453 -11.58 -33.47 -10.34
C ASP A 453 -10.36 -34.29 -10.78
N LYS A 454 -9.44 -33.63 -11.50
CA LYS A 454 -8.15 -34.20 -11.89
C LYS A 454 -7.02 -33.47 -11.16
N LEU A 455 -6.56 -34.07 -10.08
CA LEU A 455 -5.45 -33.56 -9.29
C LEU A 455 -4.12 -33.82 -9.99
N TRP A 456 -3.25 -32.80 -10.01
CA TRP A 456 -1.87 -32.94 -10.44
C TRP A 456 -0.89 -33.06 -9.28
N TYR A 457 -1.11 -32.24 -8.22
CA TYR A 457 -0.18 -32.14 -7.11
C TYR A 457 -0.91 -31.76 -5.84
N SER A 458 -0.45 -32.32 -4.73
CA SER A 458 -0.83 -31.85 -3.40
C SER A 458 0.37 -31.93 -2.47
N LYS A 459 0.55 -30.93 -1.62
CA LYS A 459 1.57 -30.93 -0.58
C LYS A 459 0.90 -30.71 0.76
N PHE A 460 0.92 -31.76 1.57
CA PHE A 460 0.29 -31.77 2.88
C PHE A 460 1.21 -31.13 3.94
N VAL A 461 0.56 -30.41 4.88
CA VAL A 461 1.17 -29.76 6.03
C VAL A 461 2.06 -28.56 5.67
N GLU A 462 1.61 -27.72 4.76
CA GLU A 462 2.09 -26.35 4.72
C GLU A 462 1.40 -25.52 5.83
N ARG A 463 2.05 -24.46 6.24
CA ARG A 463 1.52 -23.52 7.24
C ARG A 463 1.67 -22.09 6.73
N PRO A 464 0.73 -21.18 7.08
CA PRO A 464 0.91 -19.77 6.81
C PRO A 464 2.22 -19.26 7.42
N ARG A 465 2.99 -18.55 6.61
CA ARG A 465 4.20 -17.88 7.04
C ARG A 465 4.03 -16.39 6.80
N TYR A 466 4.14 -15.62 7.86
CA TYR A 466 4.11 -14.17 7.78
C TYR A 466 5.52 -13.67 7.47
N THR A 467 5.61 -12.70 6.57
CA THR A 467 6.86 -12.04 6.20
C THR A 467 7.11 -10.83 7.09
N ASP A 468 8.34 -10.35 7.11
CA ASP A 468 8.75 -9.16 7.90
C ASP A 468 8.78 -7.88 7.05
N SER A 469 8.43 -7.98 5.77
CA SER A 469 8.39 -6.86 4.83
C SER A 469 6.96 -6.55 4.39
N ILE A 470 6.70 -5.28 4.04
CA ILE A 470 5.39 -4.85 3.55
C ILE A 470 5.08 -5.57 2.25
N GLN A 471 3.88 -6.15 2.14
CA GLN A 471 3.35 -6.79 0.93
C GLN A 471 4.27 -7.87 0.36
N GLU A 472 5.11 -8.48 1.18
CA GLU A 472 5.99 -9.56 0.76
C GLU A 472 5.25 -10.90 0.80
N PHE A 473 5.40 -11.68 -0.28
CA PHE A 473 4.80 -12.99 -0.42
C PHE A 473 5.70 -14.09 0.12
N THR A 474 5.10 -15.09 0.74
CA THR A 474 5.78 -16.34 1.09
C THR A 474 5.78 -17.31 -0.09
N TYR A 475 6.93 -17.91 -0.37
CA TYR A 475 7.11 -18.87 -1.45
C TYR A 475 6.95 -20.30 -0.91
N TYR A 476 6.04 -21.08 -1.51
CA TYR A 476 5.83 -22.51 -1.28
C TYR A 476 6.33 -23.27 -2.50
N MET A 477 7.60 -23.65 -2.48
CA MET A 477 8.24 -24.33 -3.60
C MET A 477 7.88 -25.82 -3.61
N PHE A 478 7.71 -26.38 -4.79
CA PHE A 478 7.48 -27.81 -4.96
C PHE A 478 8.80 -28.58 -4.89
N ASP A 479 8.74 -29.80 -4.39
CA ASP A 479 9.90 -30.71 -4.36
C ASP A 479 10.32 -31.08 -5.81
N THR A 480 9.32 -31.27 -6.68
CA THR A 480 9.51 -31.51 -8.12
C THR A 480 8.63 -30.55 -8.90
N ALA A 481 9.25 -29.83 -9.84
CA ALA A 481 8.52 -28.90 -10.70
C ALA A 481 7.54 -29.66 -11.63
N LEU A 482 6.41 -29.03 -11.91
CA LEU A 482 5.35 -29.57 -12.75
C LEU A 482 5.41 -28.96 -14.14
N VAL A 483 5.54 -29.78 -15.19
CA VAL A 483 5.40 -29.32 -16.57
C VAL A 483 3.92 -29.26 -16.92
N LEU A 484 3.42 -28.07 -17.16
CA LEU A 484 2.03 -27.80 -17.50
C LEU A 484 1.90 -27.53 -19.01
N PRO A 485 0.93 -28.17 -19.70
CA PRO A 485 0.60 -27.82 -21.08
C PRO A 485 -0.07 -26.45 -21.15
N ALA A 486 -0.21 -25.89 -22.35
CA ALA A 486 -1.10 -24.78 -22.57
C ALA A 486 -2.54 -25.14 -22.19
N GLY A 487 -3.30 -24.20 -21.64
CA GLY A 487 -4.68 -24.40 -21.20
C GLY A 487 -4.91 -23.96 -19.77
N ASP A 488 -6.10 -24.28 -19.26
CA ASP A 488 -6.51 -23.91 -17.91
C ASP A 488 -5.93 -24.91 -16.89
N PHE A 489 -5.63 -24.38 -15.70
CA PHE A 489 -5.26 -25.14 -14.51
C PHE A 489 -5.71 -24.36 -13.27
N TYR A 490 -5.75 -25.03 -12.13
CA TYR A 490 -6.23 -24.43 -10.88
C TYR A 490 -5.17 -24.59 -9.80
N ILE A 491 -4.99 -23.52 -9.02
CA ILE A 491 -4.20 -23.54 -7.79
C ILE A 491 -5.10 -23.21 -6.60
N GLY A 492 -4.76 -23.69 -5.42
CA GLY A 492 -5.52 -23.38 -4.23
C GLY A 492 -5.06 -24.15 -3.01
N TRP A 493 -5.97 -24.28 -2.06
CA TRP A 493 -5.69 -24.98 -0.82
C TRP A 493 -6.89 -25.82 -0.36
N ARG A 494 -6.58 -26.78 0.50
CA ARG A 494 -7.55 -27.54 1.29
C ARG A 494 -7.21 -27.39 2.76
N GLN A 495 -8.20 -27.09 3.58
CA GLN A 495 -8.11 -27.08 5.03
C GLN A 495 -9.00 -28.16 5.66
N GLN A 496 -8.53 -28.77 6.76
CA GLN A 496 -9.21 -29.91 7.40
C GLN A 496 -10.07 -29.48 8.59
N ALA A 497 -10.00 -28.21 8.98
CA ALA A 497 -10.73 -27.66 10.11
C ALA A 497 -11.27 -26.26 9.76
N PRO A 498 -12.36 -25.84 10.42
CA PRO A 498 -13.03 -24.59 10.14
C PRO A 498 -12.30 -23.41 10.81
N PHE A 499 -11.20 -22.99 10.19
CA PHE A 499 -10.50 -21.75 10.53
C PHE A 499 -10.37 -20.89 9.27
N ILE A 500 -10.34 -19.60 9.44
CA ILE A 500 -10.14 -18.66 8.33
C ILE A 500 -8.64 -18.61 8.04
N LEU A 501 -8.19 -19.18 6.93
CA LEU A 501 -6.77 -19.18 6.55
C LEU A 501 -6.22 -17.77 6.29
N ASN A 502 -7.09 -16.84 5.95
CA ASN A 502 -6.82 -15.41 5.85
C ASN A 502 -5.74 -15.07 4.82
N VAL A 503 -5.89 -15.62 3.61
CA VAL A 503 -5.07 -15.25 2.46
C VAL A 503 -5.35 -13.79 2.11
N GLY A 504 -4.34 -12.97 1.81
CA GLY A 504 -4.53 -11.58 1.40
C GLY A 504 -5.54 -11.45 0.27
N TYR A 505 -6.30 -10.38 0.29
CA TYR A 505 -7.36 -10.12 -0.68
C TYR A 505 -7.25 -8.70 -1.22
N ASP A 506 -7.01 -8.61 -2.51
CA ASP A 506 -6.94 -7.36 -3.26
C ASP A 506 -8.36 -6.95 -3.69
N ASN A 507 -8.92 -5.92 -3.03
CA ASN A 507 -10.21 -5.32 -3.35
C ASN A 507 -10.12 -4.25 -4.44
N ASN A 508 -8.93 -3.83 -4.76
CA ASN A 508 -8.62 -2.75 -5.66
C ASN A 508 -8.63 -3.23 -7.12
N TYR A 509 -8.22 -4.47 -7.33
CA TYR A 509 -8.23 -5.12 -8.63
C TYR A 509 -9.46 -5.99 -8.78
N ARG A 510 -10.41 -5.53 -9.61
CA ARG A 510 -11.59 -6.30 -9.95
C ARG A 510 -11.27 -7.27 -11.07
N PHE A 511 -11.71 -8.52 -10.94
CA PHE A 511 -11.75 -9.41 -12.08
C PHE A 511 -12.62 -8.77 -13.18
N ALA A 512 -11.97 -8.14 -14.14
CA ALA A 512 -12.62 -7.36 -15.19
C ALA A 512 -13.35 -8.30 -16.16
N ARG A 513 -14.48 -8.89 -15.72
CA ARG A 513 -15.34 -9.66 -16.61
C ARG A 513 -16.75 -9.09 -16.66
N LYS A 514 -17.22 -8.94 -17.87
CA LYS A 514 -18.60 -8.65 -18.21
C LYS A 514 -19.51 -9.75 -17.63
N GLY A 515 -20.28 -9.42 -16.59
CA GLY A 515 -21.30 -10.35 -16.08
C GLY A 515 -21.38 -10.58 -14.58
N GLY A 516 -20.53 -9.95 -13.77
CA GLY A 516 -20.78 -9.84 -12.32
C GLY A 516 -20.45 -11.02 -11.44
N ALA A 517 -20.07 -12.20 -11.96
CA ALA A 517 -19.54 -13.31 -11.15
C ALA A 517 -18.02 -13.34 -11.25
N ASN A 518 -17.33 -13.74 -10.18
CA ASN A 518 -15.92 -14.09 -10.26
C ASN A 518 -15.78 -15.50 -10.88
N PRO A 519 -15.57 -15.63 -12.19
CA PRO A 519 -15.67 -16.91 -12.88
C PRO A 519 -14.42 -17.76 -12.72
N ASP A 520 -13.41 -17.26 -12.03
CA ASP A 520 -12.10 -17.89 -11.88
C ASP A 520 -11.81 -18.31 -10.43
N LEU A 521 -12.74 -18.08 -9.49
CA LEU A 521 -12.60 -18.41 -8.08
C LEU A 521 -13.76 -19.29 -7.60
N TYR A 522 -13.40 -20.46 -7.05
CA TYR A 522 -14.34 -21.48 -6.60
C TYR A 522 -14.04 -21.90 -5.17
N TYR A 523 -15.07 -22.34 -4.45
CA TYR A 523 -14.95 -22.99 -3.15
C TYR A 523 -15.75 -24.28 -3.08
N ASP A 524 -15.34 -25.19 -2.19
CA ASP A 524 -16.04 -26.47 -1.95
C ASP A 524 -16.08 -26.76 -0.45
N LEU A 525 -17.30 -26.88 0.08
CA LEU A 525 -17.60 -27.27 1.45
C LEU A 525 -18.36 -28.59 1.56
N TYR A 526 -18.99 -29.05 0.46
CA TYR A 526 -19.91 -30.20 0.42
C TYR A 526 -19.54 -31.21 -0.64
N SER A 527 -18.26 -31.32 -0.98
CA SER A 527 -17.80 -32.18 -2.10
C SER A 527 -18.38 -31.74 -3.46
N LYS A 528 -18.67 -30.44 -3.60
CA LYS A 528 -19.18 -29.79 -4.79
C LYS A 528 -18.56 -28.39 -4.89
N TRP A 529 -18.05 -28.05 -6.06
CA TRP A 529 -17.55 -26.74 -6.35
C TRP A 529 -18.69 -25.73 -6.57
N GLU A 530 -18.57 -24.59 -5.97
CA GLU A 530 -19.45 -23.44 -6.16
C GLU A 530 -18.62 -22.22 -6.53
N PRO A 531 -19.10 -21.36 -7.44
CA PRO A 531 -18.41 -20.10 -7.73
C PRO A 531 -18.51 -19.18 -6.51
N VAL A 532 -17.47 -18.42 -6.26
CA VAL A 532 -17.52 -17.37 -5.24
C VAL A 532 -18.54 -16.32 -5.67
N PRO A 533 -19.38 -15.82 -4.74
CA PRO A 533 -20.48 -14.92 -5.05
C PRO A 533 -20.04 -13.63 -5.76
N VAL A 534 -20.97 -13.06 -6.52
CA VAL A 534 -20.75 -11.88 -7.38
C VAL A 534 -20.34 -10.60 -6.66
N ASP A 535 -20.65 -10.50 -5.38
CA ASP A 535 -20.26 -9.37 -4.53
C ASP A 535 -18.83 -9.48 -3.96
N VAL A 536 -18.17 -10.61 -4.22
CA VAL A 536 -16.76 -10.85 -3.90
C VAL A 536 -15.92 -10.63 -5.17
N GLU A 537 -15.66 -9.38 -5.51
CA GLU A 537 -15.07 -8.98 -6.80
C GLU A 537 -13.54 -8.98 -6.83
N GLY A 538 -12.86 -9.00 -5.67
CA GLY A 538 -11.40 -8.92 -5.57
C GLY A 538 -10.67 -10.22 -5.85
N ALA A 539 -9.36 -10.22 -5.67
CA ALA A 539 -8.47 -11.34 -5.98
C ALA A 539 -7.75 -11.87 -4.73
N PRO A 540 -7.89 -13.17 -4.36
CA PRO A 540 -6.99 -13.78 -3.39
C PRO A 540 -5.54 -13.72 -3.87
N MET A 541 -4.64 -13.32 -2.99
CA MET A 541 -3.22 -13.10 -3.31
C MET A 541 -2.46 -14.43 -3.34
N MET A 542 -2.65 -15.17 -4.41
CA MET A 542 -1.97 -16.43 -4.74
C MET A 542 -1.42 -16.35 -6.15
N ARG A 543 -0.15 -16.68 -6.36
CA ARG A 543 0.52 -16.53 -7.64
C ARG A 543 1.26 -17.82 -8.03
N PRO A 544 0.95 -18.48 -9.16
CA PRO A 544 1.72 -19.58 -9.67
C PRO A 544 3.09 -19.12 -10.17
N LEU A 545 4.14 -19.76 -9.73
CA LEU A 545 5.54 -19.45 -10.02
C LEU A 545 6.01 -20.23 -11.23
N LEU A 546 6.22 -19.54 -12.37
CA LEU A 546 6.48 -20.12 -13.68
C LEU A 546 7.94 -19.85 -14.12
N GLY A 547 8.47 -20.66 -15.04
CA GLY A 547 9.74 -20.40 -15.67
C GLY A 547 10.90 -21.21 -15.15
N SER A 548 12.02 -20.61 -14.80
CA SER A 548 13.18 -21.31 -14.26
C SER A 548 13.26 -21.17 -12.74
N LYS A 549 13.71 -22.23 -12.06
CA LYS A 549 13.88 -22.24 -10.60
C LYS A 549 14.86 -21.15 -10.15
N SER A 550 15.81 -20.77 -10.98
CA SER A 550 16.78 -19.70 -10.67
C SER A 550 16.15 -18.32 -10.50
N GLN A 551 14.97 -18.08 -11.08
CA GLN A 551 14.22 -16.83 -10.92
C GLN A 551 13.60 -16.68 -9.53
N TYR A 552 13.49 -17.77 -8.76
CA TYR A 552 12.93 -17.80 -7.40
C TYR A 552 13.99 -18.06 -6.33
N ALA A 553 15.25 -18.11 -6.73
CA ALA A 553 16.38 -18.24 -5.81
C ALA A 553 16.67 -16.91 -5.06
N PHE A 554 15.63 -16.08 -4.83
CA PHE A 554 15.72 -14.94 -3.92
C PHE A 554 16.07 -15.46 -2.52
N GLY A 555 17.25 -15.16 -2.09
CA GLY A 555 17.79 -15.62 -0.81
C GLY A 555 18.94 -16.61 -0.94
N THR A 556 19.01 -17.48 -1.95
CA THR A 556 20.17 -18.37 -2.08
C THR A 556 21.37 -17.73 -2.79
N GLN A 557 21.19 -16.85 -3.77
CA GLN A 557 22.31 -16.10 -4.33
C GLN A 557 22.70 -14.92 -3.43
N GLU A 558 21.75 -14.21 -2.85
CA GLU A 558 22.04 -13.15 -1.90
C GLU A 558 22.49 -13.70 -0.53
N GLN A 559 21.91 -14.80 -0.04
CA GLN A 559 22.44 -15.54 1.11
C GLN A 559 23.78 -16.23 0.80
N ALA A 560 24.00 -16.72 -0.42
CA ALA A 560 25.30 -17.25 -0.81
C ALA A 560 26.33 -16.13 -1.04
N ALA A 561 25.94 -14.96 -1.50
CA ALA A 561 26.81 -13.79 -1.56
C ALA A 561 27.05 -13.21 -0.15
N ALA A 562 26.03 -13.16 0.69
CA ALA A 562 26.13 -12.83 2.12
C ALA A 562 27.00 -13.85 2.87
N ALA A 563 26.79 -15.14 2.64
CA ALA A 563 27.59 -16.22 3.22
C ALA A 563 29.05 -16.24 2.74
N ARG A 564 29.36 -15.63 1.59
CA ARG A 564 30.72 -15.44 1.05
C ARG A 564 31.31 -14.08 1.38
N THR A 565 30.55 -13.18 2.02
CA THR A 565 31.05 -11.88 2.45
C THR A 565 31.70 -12.03 3.80
N SER A 566 32.96 -11.67 3.89
CA SER A 566 33.73 -11.64 5.13
C SER A 566 34.43 -10.30 5.31
N VAL A 567 34.76 -9.97 6.54
CA VAL A 567 35.49 -8.75 6.87
C VAL A 567 36.73 -9.10 7.69
N TYR A 568 37.82 -8.40 7.41
CA TYR A 568 39.08 -8.63 8.12
C TYR A 568 39.86 -7.32 8.34
N PRO A 569 40.65 -7.23 9.43
CA PRO A 569 40.81 -8.22 10.48
C PRO A 569 39.57 -8.31 11.37
N ASN A 570 39.22 -9.53 11.79
CA ASN A 570 38.17 -9.75 12.78
C ASN A 570 38.62 -10.88 13.72
N PRO A 571 39.03 -10.60 14.95
CA PRO A 571 38.90 -9.34 15.71
C PRO A 571 39.72 -8.17 15.19
N LEU A 572 39.14 -6.96 15.34
CA LEU A 572 39.70 -5.70 14.87
C LEU A 572 40.50 -5.01 15.98
N SER A 573 41.80 -4.76 15.76
CA SER A 573 42.68 -4.06 16.70
C SER A 573 42.92 -2.58 16.35
N GLY A 574 42.64 -2.16 15.11
CA GLY A 574 42.68 -0.79 14.63
C GLY A 574 41.30 -0.27 14.30
N ASP A 575 41.22 0.65 13.37
CA ASP A 575 40.00 1.28 12.86
C ASP A 575 39.65 0.88 11.41
N GLU A 576 40.57 0.22 10.71
CA GLU A 576 40.38 -0.19 9.31
C GLU A 576 39.84 -1.62 9.20
N LEU A 577 38.79 -1.80 8.39
CA LEU A 577 38.16 -3.08 8.13
C LEU A 577 37.99 -3.27 6.62
N HIS A 578 38.57 -4.34 6.10
CA HIS A 578 38.47 -4.71 4.69
C HIS A 578 37.30 -5.67 4.46
N ILE A 579 36.67 -5.56 3.30
CA ILE A 579 35.54 -6.39 2.89
C ILE A 579 35.99 -7.33 1.78
N ASN A 580 35.87 -8.64 1.99
CA ASN A 580 36.06 -9.64 0.95
C ASN A 580 34.68 -10.14 0.50
N SER A 581 34.26 -9.72 -0.68
CA SER A 581 32.93 -10.05 -1.23
C SER A 581 32.92 -9.89 -2.73
N ALA A 582 32.05 -10.66 -3.39
CA ALA A 582 31.71 -10.45 -4.80
C ALA A 582 30.68 -9.31 -5.00
N VAL A 583 30.10 -8.78 -3.91
CA VAL A 583 29.11 -7.72 -3.92
C VAL A 583 29.79 -6.38 -3.65
N THR A 584 29.44 -5.34 -4.43
CA THR A 584 29.92 -3.97 -4.18
C THR A 584 29.02 -3.29 -3.15
N PHE A 585 29.60 -2.90 -2.02
CA PHE A 585 28.92 -2.15 -0.96
C PHE A 585 29.18 -0.65 -1.12
N VAL A 586 28.17 0.16 -0.84
CA VAL A 586 28.24 1.64 -0.93
C VAL A 586 28.26 2.31 0.45
N GLY A 587 27.85 1.60 1.48
CA GLY A 587 27.78 2.13 2.83
C GLY A 587 27.77 1.06 3.90
N TYR A 588 27.88 1.49 5.17
CA TYR A 588 27.76 0.62 6.32
C TYR A 588 27.02 1.30 7.48
N ARG A 589 26.48 0.47 8.37
CA ARG A 589 25.98 0.86 9.69
C ARG A 589 26.57 -0.09 10.73
N LEU A 590 26.95 0.46 11.86
CA LEU A 590 27.50 -0.30 12.97
C LEU A 590 26.57 -0.21 14.16
N TYR A 591 26.19 -1.33 14.73
CA TYR A 591 25.31 -1.42 15.88
C TYR A 591 26.02 -2.08 17.06
N ASP A 592 25.74 -1.61 18.28
CA ASP A 592 26.14 -2.33 19.48
C ASP A 592 25.22 -3.55 19.74
N VAL A 593 25.51 -4.32 20.77
CA VAL A 593 24.74 -5.52 21.14
C VAL A 593 23.31 -5.21 21.62
N GLN A 594 23.00 -3.95 21.93
CA GLN A 594 21.66 -3.49 22.26
C GLN A 594 20.88 -2.99 21.02
N GLY A 595 21.49 -3.07 19.83
CA GLY A 595 20.89 -2.62 18.58
C GLY A 595 20.93 -1.10 18.34
N ARG A 596 21.68 -0.34 19.15
CA ARG A 596 21.87 1.10 18.96
C ARG A 596 22.88 1.33 17.85
N ASN A 597 22.58 2.21 16.92
CA ASN A 597 23.50 2.64 15.87
C ASN A 597 24.64 3.47 16.49
N VAL A 598 25.87 2.99 16.39
CA VAL A 598 27.08 3.65 16.91
C VAL A 598 27.90 4.34 15.84
N SER A 599 27.76 3.95 14.58
CA SER A 599 28.42 4.59 13.44
C SER A 599 27.72 4.28 12.13
N THR A 600 27.83 5.22 11.18
CA THR A 600 27.38 5.06 9.80
C THR A 600 28.35 5.76 8.87
N GLY A 601 28.71 5.13 7.75
CA GLY A 601 29.65 5.70 6.80
C GLY A 601 29.55 5.09 5.42
N ALA A 602 30.37 5.60 4.49
CA ALA A 602 30.53 5.05 3.15
C ALA A 602 31.58 3.93 3.14
N VAL A 603 31.43 2.99 2.22
CA VAL A 603 32.44 1.99 1.88
C VAL A 603 33.21 2.51 0.66
N GLN A 604 34.55 2.57 0.74
CA GLN A 604 35.43 3.00 -0.34
C GLN A 604 36.41 1.87 -0.66
N GLU A 605 36.49 1.48 -1.93
CA GLU A 605 37.43 0.44 -2.42
C GLU A 605 37.42 -0.86 -1.58
N ALA A 606 36.21 -1.33 -1.19
CA ALA A 606 36.02 -2.49 -0.32
C ALA A 606 36.66 -2.36 1.08
N MET A 607 36.81 -1.13 1.57
CA MET A 607 37.33 -0.80 2.88
C MET A 607 36.40 0.19 3.59
N LEU A 608 36.38 0.13 4.91
CA LEU A 608 35.68 1.08 5.76
C LEU A 608 36.51 1.43 6.97
N HIS A 609 36.39 2.68 7.42
CA HIS A 609 37.00 3.18 8.64
C HIS A 609 35.95 3.27 9.73
N LEU A 610 36.22 2.62 10.85
CA LEU A 610 35.40 2.70 12.05
C LEU A 610 35.89 3.82 12.96
N PRO A 611 35.03 4.44 13.77
CA PRO A 611 35.44 5.50 14.67
C PRO A 611 36.50 5.02 15.68
N GLU A 612 37.54 5.82 15.91
CA GLU A 612 38.61 5.53 16.88
C GLU A 612 38.09 5.39 18.32
N TYR A 613 36.98 6.06 18.65
CA TYR A 613 36.35 6.01 19.97
C TYR A 613 35.55 4.71 20.25
N LEU A 614 35.57 3.75 19.31
CA LEU A 614 34.88 2.48 19.46
C LEU A 614 35.52 1.67 20.59
N LYS A 615 34.73 1.36 21.61
CA LYS A 615 35.17 0.57 22.75
C LYS A 615 35.37 -0.90 22.39
N GLU A 616 36.20 -1.60 23.15
CA GLU A 616 36.29 -3.05 23.04
C GLU A 616 34.92 -3.69 23.23
N GLY A 617 34.59 -4.65 22.39
CA GLY A 617 33.30 -5.30 22.47
C GLY A 617 32.85 -5.94 21.15
N LEU A 618 31.63 -6.46 21.21
CA LEU A 618 30.96 -7.10 20.08
C LEU A 618 30.03 -6.08 19.38
N TYR A 619 30.08 -6.06 18.05
CA TYR A 619 29.25 -5.19 17.23
C TYR A 619 28.64 -5.95 16.05
N LEU A 620 27.52 -5.45 15.54
CA LEU A 620 26.89 -5.90 14.31
C LEU A 620 27.15 -4.87 13.21
N LEU A 621 27.91 -5.26 12.20
CA LEU A 621 28.20 -4.46 11.01
C LEU A 621 27.18 -4.81 9.92
N GLN A 622 26.37 -3.86 9.55
CA GLN A 622 25.47 -3.94 8.41
C GLN A 622 26.14 -3.27 7.19
N LEU A 623 26.45 -4.06 6.19
CA LEU A 623 26.97 -3.58 4.90
C LEU A 623 25.80 -3.35 3.94
N ILE A 624 25.77 -2.18 3.31
CA ILE A 624 24.69 -1.75 2.39
C ILE A 624 25.21 -1.88 0.97
N PRO A 625 24.68 -2.84 0.18
CA PRO A 625 25.09 -2.99 -1.22
C PRO A 625 24.52 -1.86 -2.09
N ARG A 626 25.09 -1.67 -3.29
CA ARG A 626 24.54 -0.76 -4.29
C ARG A 626 23.15 -1.22 -4.74
N ASP A 627 22.99 -2.54 -4.91
CA ASP A 627 21.74 -3.21 -5.29
C ASP A 627 21.62 -4.47 -4.44
N GLY A 628 20.42 -4.75 -3.87
CA GLY A 628 20.15 -5.95 -3.09
C GLY A 628 19.96 -5.73 -1.58
N ILE A 629 20.03 -6.81 -0.82
CA ILE A 629 19.73 -6.83 0.63
C ILE A 629 21.01 -6.56 1.45
N PRO A 630 20.94 -5.74 2.52
CA PRO A 630 22.07 -5.52 3.41
C PRO A 630 22.59 -6.81 4.06
N VAL A 631 23.91 -6.93 4.14
CA VAL A 631 24.61 -8.06 4.77
C VAL A 631 24.99 -7.69 6.20
N ILE A 632 24.66 -8.54 7.19
CA ILE A 632 25.02 -8.32 8.58
C ILE A 632 26.14 -9.25 8.99
N ILE A 633 27.23 -8.69 9.49
CA ILE A 633 28.41 -9.43 9.95
C ILE A 633 28.71 -9.06 11.39
N ARG A 634 29.01 -10.06 12.20
CA ARG A 634 29.46 -9.84 13.57
C ARG A 634 30.95 -9.50 13.57
N ILE A 635 31.33 -8.38 14.17
CA ILE A 635 32.72 -7.98 14.37
C ILE A 635 33.04 -7.84 15.84
N GLN A 636 34.29 -8.15 16.22
CA GLN A 636 34.80 -7.98 17.57
C GLN A 636 35.90 -6.93 17.55
N LYS A 637 35.74 -5.83 18.31
CA LYS A 637 36.77 -4.82 18.57
C LYS A 637 37.60 -5.27 19.80
N ARG A 638 38.91 -5.22 19.67
CA ARG A 638 39.91 -5.46 20.75
C ARG A 638 40.64 -4.19 21.11
#